data_426baff39126c01764742abe2aaf2d7a
#
_entry.id   426baff39126c01764742abe2aaf2d7a
#
_cell.length_a   1.000
_cell.length_b   1.000
_cell.length_c   1.000
_cell.angle_alpha   90.00
_cell.angle_beta   90.00
_cell.angle_gamma   90.00
#
_symmetry.space_group_name_H-M   'P 1'
#
loop_
_entity.id
_entity.type
_entity.pdbx_description
1 polymer ?
#
loop_
_entity_poly.entity_id
_entity_poly.type
_entity_poly.pdbx_seq_one_letter_code
_entity_poly.pdbx_strand_id
1 'polypeptide(L)'
;MKHLFILLITLSFGYNLDSQEVPFNRGINLTNWFQARSPGAIQFGKYGKADFENIQSLGCDVIRLPINLHSMTLGAPEYKPDPLFLTFPDSAVAWAEELGLHLILDNHTFDPSANTDPNVENILVKVWGHMAQYYKDRYENLYYEILNEPHGIDDAIWGEIQRKAIQTIREHDQEHTIIVGGANWNSFHNLELIPQYEDDNLIYTFHFYDPFLFTHQGSTWNTPSMDELKGIPFPYDEAEMPPLHSKYNGTWIQNIYDDYPTDGVEEKVQEMLDIAVAFREERNLPIFCGEFGVYDMVSEPNDRVYWYGVVREYLEENEIPWTMWDYHGGFGIFRKGEQGLFDHNLNTELLESLDLNVPEQTPYQKKPETTGFHIYDDYIHPQIEESSYGAGAINYYATDQPNYGRHCIRWTGPEQYNIIGLDFSPDKDLSVLKDQSFFLSFFIKSTVSDLSLDVRFLDTDTGEDDHAWRNRSIIALDGEESSEGWNHFRIPLSEFTEQGAWENEWFNAEGKFSWIDVDRIEFSTESGGYPNDTIWIDQLVITDKDTASVLSSAVYTPKSLIPIELFPNPFQSDIYITVKENVGPIHFKIYSSAGKLHYDAVHHTHTNINTTSWKPGIYFLTGIYGSEHRVMKKIVKL
;
A
#
# COMPACT_ATOMS: atom_id res chain seq x y z
N MET A 1 29.31 44.43 -67.44
CA MET A 1 28.09 43.91 -66.78
C MET A 1 28.47 42.66 -66.00
N LYS A 2 28.61 42.82 -64.68
CA LYS A 2 28.92 41.66 -63.76
C LYS A 2 27.60 41.25 -63.13
N HIS A 3 27.13 40.03 -63.40
CA HIS A 3 25.96 39.48 -62.78
C HIS A 3 26.36 38.91 -61.40
N LEU A 4 25.79 39.50 -60.34
CA LEU A 4 25.89 39.00 -58.96
C LEU A 4 24.77 38.01 -58.73
N PHE A 5 25.11 36.73 -58.55
CA PHE A 5 24.17 35.70 -58.13
C PHE A 5 24.12 35.72 -56.59
N ILE A 6 22.98 36.10 -56.06
CA ILE A 6 22.67 35.99 -54.63
C ILE A 6 22.10 34.59 -54.41
N LEU A 7 22.87 33.73 -53.72
CA LEU A 7 22.43 32.40 -53.26
C LEU A 7 21.66 32.60 -51.95
N LEU A 8 20.33 32.49 -52.01
CA LEU A 8 19.49 32.39 -50.80
C LEU A 8 19.63 30.99 -50.20
N ILE A 9 20.35 30.87 -49.11
CA ILE A 9 20.36 29.66 -48.26
C ILE A 9 19.16 29.79 -47.31
N THR A 10 18.08 29.06 -47.60
CA THR A 10 16.99 28.83 -46.64
C THR A 10 17.48 27.82 -45.59
N LEU A 11 17.87 28.28 -44.40
CA LEU A 11 18.00 27.48 -43.22
C LEU A 11 16.59 27.09 -42.77
N SER A 12 16.16 25.89 -43.12
CA SER A 12 15.05 25.21 -42.44
C SER A 12 15.55 24.81 -41.05
N PHE A 13 15.20 25.58 -40.04
CA PHE A 13 15.22 25.07 -38.67
C PHE A 13 14.09 24.05 -38.59
N GLY A 14 14.43 22.76 -38.70
CA GLY A 14 13.61 21.70 -38.21
C GLY A 14 13.56 21.86 -36.68
N TYR A 15 12.44 22.31 -36.18
CA TYR A 15 12.11 22.05 -34.78
C TYR A 15 11.89 20.52 -34.71
N ASN A 16 12.88 19.79 -34.21
CA ASN A 16 12.60 18.52 -33.60
C ASN A 16 11.73 18.88 -32.38
N LEU A 17 10.44 18.69 -32.49
CA LEU A 17 9.60 18.48 -31.34
C LEU A 17 10.07 17.13 -30.78
N ASP A 18 11.03 17.14 -29.87
CA ASP A 18 11.28 15.97 -29.04
C ASP A 18 9.92 15.58 -28.44
N SER A 19 9.46 14.37 -28.71
CA SER A 19 8.30 13.83 -28.00
C SER A 19 8.62 13.88 -26.52
N GLN A 20 7.71 14.35 -25.70
CA GLN A 20 7.86 14.26 -24.26
C GLN A 20 7.93 12.79 -23.91
N GLU A 21 9.07 12.32 -23.40
CA GLU A 21 9.28 10.94 -22.98
C GLU A 21 8.71 10.74 -21.58
N VAL A 22 8.23 9.53 -21.29
CA VAL A 22 7.89 9.14 -19.92
C VAL A 22 9.20 9.06 -19.13
N PRO A 23 9.31 9.76 -17.97
CA PRO A 23 10.61 9.90 -17.29
C PRO A 23 11.00 8.71 -16.40
N PHE A 24 10.28 7.61 -16.45
CA PHE A 24 10.55 6.35 -15.76
C PHE A 24 10.46 5.18 -16.76
N ASN A 25 10.88 3.98 -16.34
CA ASN A 25 10.98 2.84 -17.24
C ASN A 25 10.21 1.63 -16.74
N ARG A 26 10.54 1.10 -15.55
CA ARG A 26 10.05 -0.19 -15.04
C ARG A 26 9.55 -0.03 -13.62
N GLY A 27 8.43 -0.60 -13.30
CA GLY A 27 7.89 -0.51 -11.96
C GLY A 27 6.91 -1.58 -11.55
N ILE A 28 6.39 -1.39 -10.36
CA ILE A 28 5.48 -2.33 -9.70
C ILE A 28 4.32 -1.58 -9.07
N ASN A 29 3.13 -2.17 -9.15
CA ASN A 29 1.97 -1.74 -8.39
C ASN A 29 2.07 -2.25 -6.94
N LEU A 30 2.04 -1.34 -5.96
CA LEU A 30 2.08 -1.66 -4.53
C LEU A 30 0.66 -1.74 -3.97
N THR A 31 0.03 -2.90 -4.15
CA THR A 31 -1.39 -3.13 -3.95
C THR A 31 -1.78 -3.49 -2.51
N ASN A 32 -3.09 -3.51 -2.24
CA ASN A 32 -3.67 -3.94 -0.96
C ASN A 32 -3.16 -3.16 0.27
N TRP A 33 -2.74 -1.92 0.10
CA TRP A 33 -2.28 -1.03 1.16
C TRP A 33 -3.28 0.11 1.40
N PHE A 34 -3.42 1.03 0.44
CA PHE A 34 -4.38 2.13 0.53
C PHE A 34 -5.70 1.86 -0.20
N GLN A 35 -5.88 0.65 -0.68
CA GLN A 35 -7.15 0.16 -1.22
C GLN A 35 -8.13 -0.24 -0.11
N ALA A 36 -8.08 0.44 1.02
CA ALA A 36 -8.95 0.21 2.18
C ALA A 36 -10.30 0.94 2.05
N ARG A 37 -11.28 0.49 2.82
CA ARG A 37 -12.65 1.08 2.84
C ARG A 37 -12.74 2.40 3.62
N SER A 38 -11.73 2.76 4.37
CA SER A 38 -11.63 4.02 5.12
C SER A 38 -10.21 4.22 5.63
N PRO A 39 -9.80 5.46 6.02
CA PRO A 39 -8.50 5.71 6.64
C PRO A 39 -8.23 4.85 7.88
N GLY A 40 -9.25 4.65 8.71
CA GLY A 40 -9.13 3.83 9.93
C GLY A 40 -8.95 2.33 9.69
N ALA A 41 -9.13 1.86 8.45
CA ALA A 41 -8.95 0.46 8.05
C ALA A 41 -7.63 0.24 7.29
N ILE A 42 -6.81 1.28 7.07
CA ILE A 42 -5.51 1.13 6.43
C ILE A 42 -4.56 0.43 7.41
N GLN A 43 -4.00 -0.70 7.00
CA GLN A 43 -2.88 -1.30 7.72
C GLN A 43 -1.57 -0.62 7.29
N PHE A 44 -1.23 0.50 7.92
CA PHE A 44 -0.08 1.30 7.51
C PHE A 44 1.25 0.54 7.57
N GLY A 45 1.43 -0.34 8.55
CA GLY A 45 2.63 -1.16 8.72
C GLY A 45 2.77 -2.31 7.71
N LYS A 46 1.81 -2.52 6.80
CA LYS A 46 1.90 -3.58 5.78
C LYS A 46 3.12 -3.43 4.89
N TYR A 47 3.39 -2.21 4.44
CA TYR A 47 4.60 -1.86 3.71
C TYR A 47 5.33 -0.72 4.39
N GLY A 48 6.64 -0.71 4.23
CA GLY A 48 7.52 0.30 4.80
C GLY A 48 8.59 0.76 3.81
N LYS A 49 9.53 1.59 4.28
CA LYS A 49 10.65 2.03 3.46
C LYS A 49 11.47 0.87 2.89
N ALA A 50 11.58 -0.23 3.64
CA ALA A 50 12.30 -1.42 3.18
C ALA A 50 11.70 -2.02 1.90
N ASP A 51 10.37 -1.98 1.74
CA ASP A 51 9.73 -2.46 0.51
C ASP A 51 10.05 -1.56 -0.68
N PHE A 52 10.13 -0.25 -0.49
CA PHE A 52 10.59 0.69 -1.51
C PHE A 52 12.06 0.45 -1.89
N GLU A 53 12.92 0.20 -0.90
CA GLU A 53 14.33 -0.18 -1.10
C GLU A 53 14.44 -1.53 -1.83
N ASN A 54 13.61 -2.50 -1.49
CA ASN A 54 13.51 -3.80 -2.14
C ASN A 54 13.10 -3.65 -3.61
N ILE A 55 12.02 -2.92 -3.91
CA ILE A 55 11.55 -2.65 -5.27
C ILE A 55 12.64 -1.94 -6.09
N GLN A 56 13.31 -0.94 -5.53
CA GLN A 56 14.43 -0.27 -6.17
C GLN A 56 15.58 -1.24 -6.46
N SER A 57 15.88 -2.16 -5.55
CA SER A 57 16.97 -3.14 -5.70
C SER A 57 16.71 -4.13 -6.85
N LEU A 58 15.44 -4.36 -7.20
CA LEU A 58 15.06 -5.14 -8.39
C LEU A 58 15.36 -4.40 -9.70
N GLY A 59 15.68 -3.10 -9.65
CA GLY A 59 15.91 -2.26 -10.83
C GLY A 59 14.68 -1.48 -11.28
N CYS A 60 13.62 -1.47 -10.49
CA CYS A 60 12.47 -0.61 -10.71
C CYS A 60 12.79 0.85 -10.34
N ASP A 61 12.29 1.80 -11.13
CA ASP A 61 12.45 3.24 -10.92
C ASP A 61 11.11 3.95 -10.63
N VAL A 62 9.98 3.24 -10.73
CA VAL A 62 8.65 3.77 -10.44
C VAL A 62 7.82 2.80 -9.58
N ILE A 63 7.03 3.38 -8.67
CA ILE A 63 6.00 2.65 -7.91
C ILE A 63 4.65 3.29 -8.25
N ARG A 64 3.69 2.47 -8.68
CA ARG A 64 2.29 2.87 -8.77
C ARG A 64 1.59 2.46 -7.49
N LEU A 65 0.90 3.41 -6.85
CA LEU A 65 0.29 3.26 -5.55
C LEU A 65 -1.24 3.36 -5.66
N PRO A 66 -1.96 2.23 -5.73
CA PRO A 66 -3.41 2.19 -5.77
C PRO A 66 -4.06 2.67 -4.47
N ILE A 67 -4.96 3.64 -4.56
CA ILE A 67 -5.63 4.28 -3.43
C ILE A 67 -7.14 4.32 -3.67
N ASN A 68 -7.96 3.78 -2.77
CA ASN A 68 -9.40 4.00 -2.79
C ASN A 68 -9.72 5.43 -2.36
N LEU A 69 -9.29 6.39 -3.18
CA LEU A 69 -9.18 7.81 -2.80
C LEU A 69 -10.52 8.43 -2.36
N HIS A 70 -11.65 8.01 -2.95
CA HIS A 70 -12.96 8.51 -2.54
C HIS A 70 -13.31 8.11 -1.10
N SER A 71 -12.93 6.90 -0.69
CA SER A 71 -13.12 6.39 0.67
C SER A 71 -12.18 7.03 1.69
N MET A 72 -11.12 7.69 1.21
CA MET A 72 -10.11 8.37 2.03
C MET A 72 -10.47 9.83 2.33
N THR A 73 -11.74 10.20 2.15
CA THR A 73 -12.23 11.56 2.37
C THR A 73 -13.21 11.64 3.54
N LEU A 74 -13.46 12.86 4.01
CA LEU A 74 -14.51 13.16 5.00
C LEU A 74 -15.92 13.11 4.39
N GLY A 75 -16.05 12.72 3.12
CA GLY A 75 -17.31 12.56 2.40
C GLY A 75 -17.92 13.86 1.89
N ALA A 76 -19.16 13.71 1.37
CA ALA A 76 -19.90 14.82 0.80
C ALA A 76 -20.21 15.94 1.81
N PRO A 77 -20.34 17.20 1.36
CA PRO A 77 -20.30 17.63 -0.04
C PRO A 77 -18.90 17.96 -0.56
N GLU A 78 -17.90 18.11 0.30
CA GLU A 78 -16.60 18.70 -0.03
C GLU A 78 -15.54 17.66 -0.41
N TYR A 79 -15.70 16.41 -0.02
CA TYR A 79 -14.76 15.31 -0.27
C TYR A 79 -13.29 15.67 0.06
N LYS A 80 -13.10 16.38 1.19
CA LYS A 80 -11.75 16.69 1.68
C LYS A 80 -11.05 15.41 2.12
N PRO A 81 -9.79 15.20 1.74
CA PRO A 81 -9.00 14.11 2.27
C PRO A 81 -8.99 14.11 3.81
N ASP A 82 -9.15 12.94 4.40
CA ASP A 82 -9.07 12.78 5.85
C ASP A 82 -7.64 13.10 6.32
N PRO A 83 -7.44 13.91 7.37
CA PRO A 83 -6.11 14.21 7.90
C PRO A 83 -5.30 12.98 8.31
N LEU A 84 -5.97 11.91 8.82
CA LEU A 84 -5.29 10.65 9.12
C LEU A 84 -4.76 10.00 7.84
N PHE A 85 -5.59 9.91 6.81
CA PHE A 85 -5.18 9.37 5.51
C PHE A 85 -3.94 10.08 4.97
N LEU A 86 -3.93 11.41 4.96
CA LEU A 86 -2.81 12.19 4.40
C LEU A 86 -1.46 11.86 5.05
N THR A 87 -1.45 11.42 6.30
CA THR A 87 -0.20 11.03 6.99
C THR A 87 0.46 9.79 6.39
N PHE A 88 -0.32 8.91 5.76
CA PHE A 88 0.17 7.66 5.18
C PHE A 88 0.86 7.87 3.83
N PRO A 89 0.22 8.48 2.81
CA PRO A 89 0.89 8.76 1.55
C PRO A 89 2.02 9.80 1.71
N ASP A 90 1.98 10.71 2.69
CA ASP A 90 3.13 11.57 3.02
C ASP A 90 4.40 10.77 3.32
N SER A 91 4.26 9.61 3.98
CA SER A 91 5.39 8.73 4.26
C SER A 91 5.90 8.05 2.98
N ALA A 92 4.98 7.54 2.14
CA ALA A 92 5.33 6.94 0.85
C ALA A 92 6.06 7.96 -0.07
N VAL A 93 5.54 9.19 -0.15
CA VAL A 93 6.19 10.30 -0.90
C VAL A 93 7.59 10.60 -0.35
N ALA A 94 7.73 10.66 0.98
CA ALA A 94 9.05 10.92 1.59
C ALA A 94 10.06 9.79 1.33
N TRP A 95 9.62 8.54 1.29
CA TRP A 95 10.50 7.41 0.95
C TRP A 95 10.87 7.41 -0.53
N ALA A 96 9.91 7.67 -1.42
CA ALA A 96 10.19 7.81 -2.84
C ALA A 96 11.19 8.96 -3.11
N GLU A 97 10.99 10.14 -2.48
CA GLU A 97 11.91 11.28 -2.57
C GLU A 97 13.33 10.93 -2.07
N GLU A 98 13.42 10.23 -0.93
CA GLU A 98 14.73 9.85 -0.36
C GLU A 98 15.48 8.85 -1.26
N LEU A 99 14.76 7.97 -1.93
CA LEU A 99 15.30 6.95 -2.83
C LEU A 99 15.43 7.41 -4.28
N GLY A 100 14.82 8.54 -4.65
CA GLY A 100 14.80 9.03 -6.03
C GLY A 100 13.88 8.22 -6.96
N LEU A 101 12.87 7.55 -6.39
CA LEU A 101 11.88 6.78 -7.14
C LEU A 101 10.74 7.67 -7.65
N HIS A 102 10.23 7.42 -8.83
CA HIS A 102 8.97 7.99 -9.29
C HIS A 102 7.80 7.37 -8.52
N LEU A 103 6.79 8.18 -8.15
CA LEU A 103 5.62 7.70 -7.40
C LEU A 103 4.32 8.16 -8.05
N ILE A 104 3.49 7.22 -8.43
CA ILE A 104 2.16 7.48 -9.01
C ILE A 104 1.12 7.31 -7.92
N LEU A 105 0.38 8.38 -7.59
CA LEU A 105 -0.82 8.30 -6.76
C LEU A 105 -2.00 7.98 -7.69
N ASP A 106 -2.37 6.72 -7.73
CA ASP A 106 -3.49 6.26 -8.52
C ASP A 106 -4.79 6.31 -7.72
N ASN A 107 -5.79 7.03 -8.22
CA ASN A 107 -7.14 6.95 -7.67
C ASN A 107 -7.79 5.63 -8.09
N HIS A 108 -7.61 4.60 -7.30
CA HIS A 108 -8.10 3.25 -7.54
C HIS A 108 -9.52 3.01 -7.01
N THR A 109 -10.33 4.06 -6.91
CA THR A 109 -11.72 3.94 -6.47
C THR A 109 -12.56 3.30 -7.57
N PHE A 110 -12.75 2.01 -7.47
CA PHE A 110 -13.26 1.15 -8.52
C PHE A 110 -14.17 0.06 -7.92
N ASP A 111 -15.27 -0.24 -8.59
CA ASP A 111 -16.15 -1.37 -8.30
C ASP A 111 -16.37 -2.16 -9.60
N PRO A 112 -15.75 -3.34 -9.75
CA PRO A 112 -15.84 -4.12 -10.99
C PRO A 112 -17.24 -4.62 -11.29
N SER A 113 -18.16 -4.57 -10.32
CA SER A 113 -19.56 -5.01 -10.47
C SER A 113 -20.52 -3.90 -10.90
N ALA A 114 -20.10 -2.63 -10.89
CA ALA A 114 -20.94 -1.48 -11.13
C ALA A 114 -20.33 -0.51 -12.15
N ASN A 115 -21.12 -0.10 -13.13
CA ASN A 115 -20.70 0.93 -14.09
C ASN A 115 -20.31 2.23 -13.39
N THR A 116 -19.29 2.90 -13.91
CA THR A 116 -18.88 4.22 -13.45
C THR A 116 -20.02 5.23 -13.64
N ASP A 117 -20.54 5.76 -12.53
CA ASP A 117 -21.62 6.76 -12.55
C ASP A 117 -21.05 8.10 -13.06
N PRO A 118 -21.66 8.75 -14.07
CA PRO A 118 -21.25 10.08 -14.52
C PRO A 118 -21.17 11.14 -13.40
N ASN A 119 -21.89 10.99 -12.30
CA ASN A 119 -21.79 11.87 -11.13
C ASN A 119 -20.42 11.78 -10.41
N VAL A 120 -19.59 10.80 -10.76
CA VAL A 120 -18.18 10.71 -10.29
C VAL A 120 -17.42 12.00 -10.57
N GLU A 121 -17.79 12.76 -11.60
CA GLU A 121 -17.27 14.10 -11.90
C GLU A 121 -17.19 14.98 -10.65
N ASN A 122 -18.30 15.08 -9.91
CA ASN A 122 -18.37 15.93 -8.72
C ASN A 122 -17.39 15.50 -7.61
N ILE A 123 -17.10 14.20 -7.52
CA ILE A 123 -16.15 13.67 -6.55
C ILE A 123 -14.72 13.92 -7.04
N LEU A 124 -14.41 13.54 -8.28
CA LEU A 124 -13.09 13.66 -8.89
C LEU A 124 -12.56 15.10 -8.86
N VAL A 125 -13.39 16.05 -9.30
CA VAL A 125 -13.04 17.47 -9.31
C VAL A 125 -12.67 17.97 -7.90
N LYS A 126 -13.43 17.57 -6.88
CA LYS A 126 -13.17 18.03 -5.53
C LYS A 126 -11.97 17.35 -4.89
N VAL A 127 -11.91 16.01 -4.98
CA VAL A 127 -10.83 15.26 -4.34
C VAL A 127 -9.48 15.62 -4.96
N TRP A 128 -9.41 15.70 -6.31
CA TRP A 128 -8.17 16.08 -6.98
C TRP A 128 -7.80 17.55 -6.78
N GLY A 129 -8.77 18.46 -6.68
CA GLY A 129 -8.48 19.83 -6.29
C GLY A 129 -7.82 19.93 -4.92
N HIS A 130 -8.28 19.15 -3.94
CA HIS A 130 -7.66 19.09 -2.62
C HIS A 130 -6.29 18.41 -2.64
N MET A 131 -6.15 17.30 -3.34
CA MET A 131 -4.87 16.57 -3.44
C MET A 131 -3.80 17.40 -4.14
N ALA A 132 -4.13 18.01 -5.27
CA ALA A 132 -3.24 18.89 -6.00
C ALA A 132 -2.80 20.09 -5.15
N GLN A 133 -3.72 20.76 -4.47
CA GLN A 133 -3.38 21.84 -3.55
C GLN A 133 -2.46 21.40 -2.42
N TYR A 134 -2.61 20.17 -1.92
CA TYR A 134 -1.82 19.63 -0.82
C TYR A 134 -0.40 19.25 -1.26
N TYR A 135 -0.24 18.66 -2.47
CA TYR A 135 1.03 18.11 -2.95
C TYR A 135 1.82 19.04 -3.89
N LYS A 136 1.26 20.13 -4.39
CA LYS A 136 1.86 21.01 -5.42
C LYS A 136 3.31 21.45 -5.19
N ASP A 137 3.73 21.58 -3.94
CA ASP A 137 5.09 22.02 -3.56
C ASP A 137 5.94 20.85 -3.02
N ARG A 138 5.51 19.60 -3.28
CA ARG A 138 6.17 18.38 -2.82
C ARG A 138 7.14 17.85 -3.87
N TYR A 139 7.47 16.59 -3.75
CA TYR A 139 8.40 15.86 -4.60
C TYR A 139 8.06 15.97 -6.10
N GLU A 140 9.02 16.39 -6.94
CA GLU A 140 8.79 16.65 -8.37
C GLU A 140 8.47 15.38 -9.19
N ASN A 141 8.92 14.19 -8.73
CA ASN A 141 8.62 12.92 -9.38
C ASN A 141 7.35 12.26 -8.81
N LEU A 142 6.38 13.06 -8.39
CA LEU A 142 5.05 12.63 -7.99
C LEU A 142 4.07 12.82 -9.15
N TYR A 143 3.21 11.81 -9.39
CA TYR A 143 2.25 11.79 -10.50
C TYR A 143 0.84 11.61 -9.98
N TYR A 144 -0.15 12.21 -10.66
CA TYR A 144 -1.56 12.11 -10.31
C TYR A 144 -2.31 11.31 -11.38
N GLU A 145 -2.74 10.11 -11.08
CA GLU A 145 -3.57 9.31 -11.97
C GLU A 145 -5.04 9.50 -11.62
N ILE A 146 -5.82 10.06 -12.56
CA ILE A 146 -7.16 10.59 -12.29
C ILE A 146 -8.12 9.52 -11.79
N LEU A 147 -8.21 8.38 -12.49
CA LEU A 147 -9.02 7.23 -12.10
C LEU A 147 -8.51 5.98 -12.79
N ASN A 148 -8.33 4.90 -12.05
CA ASN A 148 -7.78 3.64 -12.49
C ASN A 148 -8.47 3.06 -13.74
N GLU A 149 -9.71 2.59 -13.61
CA GLU A 149 -10.42 1.81 -14.62
C GLU A 149 -11.90 2.24 -14.76
N PRO A 150 -12.18 3.41 -15.28
CA PRO A 150 -13.55 3.79 -15.60
C PRO A 150 -14.15 2.81 -16.63
N HIS A 151 -15.36 2.29 -16.35
CA HIS A 151 -15.99 1.32 -17.23
C HIS A 151 -17.51 1.45 -17.25
N GLY A 152 -18.15 0.92 -18.32
CA GLY A 152 -19.58 1.04 -18.49
C GLY A 152 -20.08 2.48 -18.64
N ILE A 153 -19.21 3.42 -18.94
CA ILE A 153 -19.46 4.83 -19.22
C ILE A 153 -19.07 5.12 -20.67
N ASP A 154 -19.78 6.05 -21.31
CA ASP A 154 -19.47 6.49 -22.66
C ASP A 154 -18.12 7.23 -22.72
N ASP A 155 -17.28 6.94 -23.73
CA ASP A 155 -15.93 7.51 -23.86
C ASP A 155 -15.93 9.03 -23.93
N ALA A 156 -16.91 9.65 -24.63
CA ALA A 156 -16.99 11.10 -24.72
C ALA A 156 -17.40 11.74 -23.38
N ILE A 157 -18.29 11.07 -22.63
CA ILE A 157 -18.68 11.51 -21.28
C ILE A 157 -17.46 11.40 -20.36
N TRP A 158 -16.76 10.27 -20.38
CA TRP A 158 -15.55 10.07 -19.58
C TRP A 158 -14.47 11.11 -19.93
N GLY A 159 -14.21 11.31 -21.21
CA GLY A 159 -13.24 12.31 -21.68
C GLY A 159 -13.53 13.73 -21.18
N GLU A 160 -14.81 14.11 -21.07
CA GLU A 160 -15.18 15.44 -20.55
C GLU A 160 -15.03 15.52 -19.01
N ILE A 161 -15.34 14.44 -18.28
CA ILE A 161 -15.11 14.35 -16.84
C ILE A 161 -13.61 14.49 -16.55
N GLN A 162 -12.78 13.73 -17.26
CA GLN A 162 -11.33 13.76 -17.13
C GLN A 162 -10.76 15.14 -17.45
N ARG A 163 -11.24 15.82 -18.50
CA ARG A 163 -10.89 17.22 -18.82
C ARG A 163 -11.10 18.17 -17.64
N LYS A 164 -12.26 18.07 -16.97
CA LYS A 164 -12.57 18.91 -15.81
C LYS A 164 -11.67 18.61 -14.62
N ALA A 165 -11.34 17.33 -14.40
CA ALA A 165 -10.39 16.95 -13.36
C ALA A 165 -9.00 17.53 -13.65
N ILE A 166 -8.49 17.44 -14.90
CA ILE A 166 -7.24 18.08 -15.34
C ILE A 166 -7.28 19.59 -15.05
N GLN A 167 -8.32 20.28 -15.50
CA GLN A 167 -8.46 21.72 -15.29
C GLN A 167 -8.42 22.07 -13.80
N THR A 168 -9.12 21.31 -12.96
CA THR A 168 -9.13 21.54 -11.50
C THR A 168 -7.76 21.31 -10.88
N ILE A 169 -7.04 20.27 -11.28
CA ILE A 169 -5.67 20.05 -10.82
C ILE A 169 -4.82 21.26 -11.19
N ARG A 170 -4.89 21.74 -12.44
CA ARG A 170 -4.12 22.88 -12.94
C ARG A 170 -4.47 24.22 -12.29
N GLU A 171 -5.64 24.37 -11.70
CA GLU A 171 -5.95 25.54 -10.85
C GLU A 171 -5.06 25.63 -9.61
N HIS A 172 -4.50 24.52 -9.16
CA HIS A 172 -3.72 24.40 -7.93
C HIS A 172 -2.25 24.04 -8.17
N ASP A 173 -1.99 23.17 -9.15
CA ASP A 173 -0.69 22.57 -9.43
C ASP A 173 -0.40 22.60 -10.94
N GLN A 174 0.63 23.38 -11.30
CA GLN A 174 1.05 23.57 -12.71
C GLN A 174 2.22 22.66 -13.10
N GLU A 175 2.85 21.98 -12.13
CA GLU A 175 4.14 21.33 -12.32
C GLU A 175 4.04 19.80 -12.40
N HIS A 176 3.26 19.16 -11.51
CA HIS A 176 3.17 17.71 -11.51
C HIS A 176 2.49 17.16 -12.76
N THR A 177 3.02 16.05 -13.27
CA THR A 177 2.45 15.35 -14.41
C THR A 177 1.16 14.63 -14.02
N ILE A 178 0.16 14.70 -14.89
CA ILE A 178 -1.12 14.02 -14.71
C ILE A 178 -1.18 12.82 -15.63
N ILE A 179 -1.63 11.68 -15.10
CA ILE A 179 -1.82 10.44 -15.86
C ILE A 179 -3.30 10.31 -16.21
N VAL A 180 -3.56 10.04 -17.50
CA VAL A 180 -4.89 9.98 -18.10
C VAL A 180 -5.09 8.67 -18.84
N GLY A 181 -6.25 8.03 -18.61
CA GLY A 181 -6.59 6.75 -19.23
C GLY A 181 -7.96 6.76 -19.92
N GLY A 182 -8.20 5.74 -20.73
CA GLY A 182 -9.48 5.55 -21.45
C GLY A 182 -10.58 4.96 -20.56
N ALA A 183 -11.82 5.02 -21.05
CA ALA A 183 -12.92 4.22 -20.51
C ALA A 183 -12.71 2.72 -20.82
N ASN A 184 -13.68 1.88 -20.42
CA ASN A 184 -13.67 0.44 -20.66
C ASN A 184 -12.48 -0.27 -20.00
N TRP A 185 -12.32 -0.09 -18.67
CA TRP A 185 -11.25 -0.65 -17.83
C TRP A 185 -9.84 -0.22 -18.28
N ASN A 186 -9.71 1.03 -18.74
CA ASN A 186 -8.45 1.57 -19.24
C ASN A 186 -7.82 0.70 -20.35
N SER A 187 -8.67 0.07 -21.15
CA SER A 187 -8.26 -0.85 -22.21
C SER A 187 -7.48 -0.13 -23.30
N PHE A 188 -6.43 -0.77 -23.79
CA PHE A 188 -5.67 -0.32 -24.98
C PHE A 188 -6.56 -0.10 -26.21
N HIS A 189 -7.67 -0.83 -26.36
CA HIS A 189 -8.64 -0.63 -27.44
C HIS A 189 -9.33 0.75 -27.42
N ASN A 190 -9.40 1.40 -26.26
CA ASN A 190 -10.05 2.70 -26.10
C ASN A 190 -9.09 3.90 -26.18
N LEU A 191 -7.79 3.67 -26.39
CA LEU A 191 -6.80 4.75 -26.45
C LEU A 191 -7.15 5.81 -27.49
N GLU A 192 -7.54 5.41 -28.70
CA GLU A 192 -7.91 6.34 -29.76
C GLU A 192 -9.14 7.20 -29.44
N LEU A 193 -9.99 6.72 -28.52
CA LEU A 193 -11.21 7.42 -28.09
C LEU A 193 -10.93 8.46 -27.01
N ILE A 194 -9.75 8.47 -26.41
CA ILE A 194 -9.34 9.51 -25.46
C ILE A 194 -9.20 10.84 -26.23
N PRO A 195 -9.87 11.93 -25.81
CA PRO A 195 -9.73 13.21 -26.48
C PRO A 195 -8.31 13.78 -26.32
N GLN A 196 -7.88 14.56 -27.28
CA GLN A 196 -6.67 15.35 -27.11
C GLN A 196 -6.97 16.53 -26.18
N TYR A 197 -6.21 16.61 -25.08
CA TYR A 197 -6.32 17.69 -24.10
C TYR A 197 -5.36 18.84 -24.48
N GLU A 198 -5.65 20.06 -23.99
CA GLU A 198 -4.81 21.25 -24.22
C GLU A 198 -3.64 21.36 -23.23
N ASP A 199 -3.47 20.36 -22.37
CA ASP A 199 -2.39 20.25 -21.38
C ASP A 199 -1.23 19.45 -21.99
N ASP A 200 -0.02 19.96 -21.92
CA ASP A 200 1.18 19.38 -22.50
C ASP A 200 2.01 18.57 -21.48
N ASN A 201 1.60 18.53 -20.20
CA ASN A 201 2.25 17.76 -19.14
C ASN A 201 1.36 16.58 -18.69
N LEU A 202 0.98 15.75 -19.66
CA LEU A 202 0.18 14.54 -19.46
C LEU A 202 0.95 13.31 -19.91
N ILE A 203 0.75 12.20 -19.22
CA ILE A 203 1.12 10.86 -19.67
C ILE A 203 -0.16 10.06 -19.87
N TYR A 204 -0.25 9.34 -20.98
CA TYR A 204 -1.38 8.45 -21.27
C TYR A 204 -1.08 7.05 -20.75
N THR A 205 -2.09 6.36 -20.26
CA THR A 205 -1.93 5.00 -19.73
C THR A 205 -2.95 4.04 -20.31
N PHE A 206 -2.60 2.76 -20.31
CA PHE A 206 -3.49 1.66 -20.62
C PHE A 206 -3.13 0.45 -19.78
N HIS A 207 -4.09 -0.48 -19.64
CA HIS A 207 -3.89 -1.77 -19.01
C HIS A 207 -3.90 -2.89 -20.05
N PHE A 208 -3.10 -3.94 -19.81
CA PHE A 208 -2.96 -5.04 -20.73
C PHE A 208 -3.04 -6.40 -20.03
N TYR A 209 -4.14 -7.10 -20.25
CA TYR A 209 -4.40 -8.43 -19.66
C TYR A 209 -4.83 -9.46 -20.71
N ASP A 210 -4.45 -9.23 -21.97
CA ASP A 210 -4.83 -10.16 -23.05
C ASP A 210 -3.73 -11.21 -23.34
N PRO A 211 -4.12 -12.45 -23.67
CA PRO A 211 -5.51 -12.92 -23.80
C PRO A 211 -6.18 -13.17 -22.44
N PHE A 212 -7.30 -12.55 -22.21
CA PHE A 212 -7.99 -12.52 -20.91
C PHE A 212 -8.34 -13.90 -20.38
N LEU A 213 -8.62 -14.87 -21.27
CA LEU A 213 -8.90 -16.26 -20.87
C LEU A 213 -7.71 -16.88 -20.10
N PHE A 214 -6.48 -16.57 -20.49
CA PHE A 214 -5.26 -17.05 -19.86
C PHE A 214 -4.96 -16.27 -18.58
N THR A 215 -4.93 -14.94 -18.69
CA THR A 215 -4.45 -14.09 -17.60
C THR A 215 -5.36 -14.08 -16.38
N HIS A 216 -6.67 -14.37 -16.57
CA HIS A 216 -7.69 -14.34 -15.51
C HIS A 216 -8.31 -15.69 -15.18
N GLN A 217 -7.73 -16.80 -15.70
CA GLN A 217 -8.21 -18.13 -15.32
C GLN A 217 -8.20 -18.31 -13.79
N GLY A 218 -9.26 -18.92 -13.25
CA GLY A 218 -9.43 -19.11 -11.81
C GLY A 218 -9.96 -17.91 -11.03
N SER A 219 -10.12 -16.73 -11.65
CA SER A 219 -10.60 -15.53 -10.97
C SER A 219 -12.08 -15.63 -10.57
N THR A 220 -12.40 -15.02 -9.41
CA THR A 220 -13.75 -15.08 -8.83
C THR A 220 -14.52 -13.76 -8.89
N TRP A 221 -13.84 -12.67 -9.24
CA TRP A 221 -14.42 -11.31 -9.27
C TRP A 221 -15.13 -10.96 -10.59
N ASN A 222 -15.00 -11.79 -11.62
CA ASN A 222 -15.70 -11.61 -12.88
C ASN A 222 -17.16 -12.08 -12.83
N THR A 223 -18.00 -11.58 -13.74
CA THR A 223 -19.38 -12.03 -13.89
C THR A 223 -19.64 -12.55 -15.30
N PRO A 224 -19.86 -13.86 -15.51
CA PRO A 224 -19.78 -14.92 -14.49
C PRO A 224 -18.33 -15.14 -14.00
N SER A 225 -18.19 -15.71 -12.79
CA SER A 225 -16.89 -16.10 -12.21
C SER A 225 -16.16 -17.10 -13.11
N MET A 226 -14.83 -16.92 -13.26
CA MET A 226 -13.94 -17.79 -14.04
C MET A 226 -13.30 -18.91 -13.20
N ASP A 227 -13.80 -19.18 -12.01
CA ASP A 227 -13.28 -20.14 -11.01
C ASP A 227 -13.13 -21.59 -11.51
N GLU A 228 -13.88 -21.99 -12.54
CA GLU A 228 -13.75 -23.32 -13.17
C GLU A 228 -12.78 -23.34 -14.38
N LEU A 229 -12.19 -22.21 -14.74
CA LEU A 229 -11.14 -22.17 -15.76
C LEU A 229 -9.77 -22.37 -15.09
N LYS A 230 -9.05 -23.38 -15.53
CA LYS A 230 -7.70 -23.70 -15.00
C LYS A 230 -6.93 -24.54 -16.00
N GLY A 231 -5.62 -24.35 -16.02
CA GLY A 231 -4.72 -25.06 -16.94
C GLY A 231 -4.93 -24.64 -18.39
N ILE A 232 -5.37 -23.40 -18.66
CA ILE A 232 -5.35 -22.78 -19.98
C ILE A 232 -3.89 -22.52 -20.32
N PRO A 233 -3.31 -23.14 -21.38
CA PRO A 233 -1.91 -22.98 -21.71
C PRO A 233 -1.63 -21.66 -22.42
N PHE A 234 -0.43 -21.10 -22.25
CA PHE A 234 0.09 -20.04 -23.11
C PHE A 234 1.56 -20.33 -23.50
N PRO A 235 1.89 -20.32 -24.79
CA PRO A 235 0.99 -20.13 -25.95
C PRO A 235 -0.05 -21.24 -26.08
N TYR A 236 -1.10 -20.99 -26.86
CA TYR A 236 -2.15 -21.97 -27.12
C TYR A 236 -1.57 -23.29 -27.63
N ASP A 237 -1.95 -24.39 -26.99
CA ASP A 237 -1.69 -25.77 -27.45
C ASP A 237 -3.00 -26.57 -27.43
N GLU A 238 -3.43 -27.04 -28.60
CA GLU A 238 -4.66 -27.81 -28.73
C GLU A 238 -4.65 -29.10 -27.90
N ALA A 239 -3.46 -29.70 -27.69
CA ALA A 239 -3.32 -30.95 -26.95
C ALA A 239 -3.43 -30.76 -25.42
N GLU A 240 -3.11 -29.57 -24.94
CA GLU A 240 -3.13 -29.24 -23.51
C GLU A 240 -4.40 -28.44 -23.11
N MET A 241 -5.16 -27.93 -24.09
CA MET A 241 -6.34 -27.11 -23.82
C MET A 241 -7.44 -27.88 -23.10
N PRO A 242 -7.85 -27.48 -21.88
CA PRO A 242 -8.90 -28.16 -21.13
C PRO A 242 -10.27 -27.88 -21.77
N PRO A 243 -11.24 -28.84 -21.68
CA PRO A 243 -12.59 -28.62 -22.19
C PRO A 243 -13.29 -27.52 -21.38
N LEU A 244 -14.04 -26.66 -22.09
CA LEU A 244 -14.82 -25.60 -21.45
C LEU A 244 -15.90 -26.19 -20.52
N HIS A 245 -15.94 -25.69 -19.27
CA HIS A 245 -16.98 -26.10 -18.32
C HIS A 245 -18.35 -25.61 -18.77
N SER A 246 -19.36 -26.48 -18.65
CA SER A 246 -20.71 -26.22 -19.20
C SER A 246 -21.43 -25.00 -18.64
N LYS A 247 -21.03 -24.48 -17.46
CA LYS A 247 -21.59 -23.25 -16.88
C LYS A 247 -21.30 -22.00 -17.74
N TYR A 248 -20.30 -22.05 -18.61
CA TYR A 248 -19.92 -20.95 -19.48
C TYR A 248 -20.64 -20.93 -20.82
N ASN A 249 -21.45 -21.97 -21.12
CA ASN A 249 -22.18 -22.04 -22.39
C ASN A 249 -23.09 -20.82 -22.57
N GLY A 250 -22.95 -20.12 -23.70
CA GLY A 250 -23.73 -18.94 -24.04
C GLY A 250 -23.32 -17.65 -23.32
N THR A 251 -22.19 -17.67 -22.60
CA THR A 251 -21.62 -16.48 -21.97
C THR A 251 -20.50 -15.88 -22.83
N TRP A 252 -20.04 -14.68 -22.47
CA TRP A 252 -18.88 -14.05 -23.10
C TRP A 252 -17.59 -14.89 -22.94
N ILE A 253 -17.49 -15.68 -21.86
CA ILE A 253 -16.35 -16.57 -21.61
C ILE A 253 -16.28 -17.66 -22.69
N GLN A 254 -17.42 -18.18 -23.15
CA GLN A 254 -17.40 -19.12 -24.27
C GLN A 254 -16.83 -18.46 -25.54
N ASN A 255 -17.15 -17.20 -25.82
CA ASN A 255 -16.65 -16.53 -27.02
C ASN A 255 -15.13 -16.41 -26.98
N ILE A 256 -14.55 -15.93 -25.86
CA ILE A 256 -13.09 -15.83 -25.73
C ILE A 256 -12.39 -17.21 -25.67
N TYR A 257 -13.10 -18.26 -25.25
CA TYR A 257 -12.58 -19.63 -25.33
C TYR A 257 -12.56 -20.14 -26.77
N ASP A 258 -13.61 -19.89 -27.54
CA ASP A 258 -13.72 -20.31 -28.95
C ASP A 258 -12.71 -19.54 -29.83
N ASP A 259 -12.39 -18.29 -29.49
CA ASP A 259 -11.42 -17.44 -30.18
C ASP A 259 -9.97 -17.70 -29.73
N TYR A 260 -9.76 -18.39 -28.60
CA TYR A 260 -8.44 -18.58 -27.99
C TYR A 260 -7.40 -19.25 -28.89
N PRO A 261 -7.74 -20.21 -29.80
CA PRO A 261 -6.77 -20.75 -30.77
C PRO A 261 -6.10 -19.68 -31.64
N THR A 262 -6.73 -18.53 -31.82
CA THR A 262 -6.22 -17.38 -32.55
C THR A 262 -5.58 -16.35 -31.60
N ASP A 263 -6.18 -16.12 -30.45
CA ASP A 263 -5.79 -15.04 -29.54
C ASP A 263 -4.70 -15.47 -28.54
N GLY A 264 -4.58 -16.77 -28.28
CA GLY A 264 -3.64 -17.33 -27.31
C GLY A 264 -2.22 -17.54 -27.85
N VAL A 265 -1.79 -16.78 -28.84
CA VAL A 265 -0.45 -16.89 -29.45
C VAL A 265 0.34 -15.60 -29.31
N GLU A 266 1.67 -15.72 -29.30
CA GLU A 266 2.58 -14.58 -29.11
C GLU A 266 2.36 -13.46 -30.12
N GLU A 267 2.25 -13.82 -31.39
CA GLU A 267 2.06 -12.85 -32.46
C GLU A 267 0.79 -12.02 -32.27
N LYS A 268 -0.25 -12.62 -31.69
CA LYS A 268 -1.50 -11.90 -31.42
C LYS A 268 -1.37 -10.94 -30.24
N VAL A 269 -0.63 -11.31 -29.20
CA VAL A 269 -0.30 -10.42 -28.08
C VAL A 269 0.44 -9.19 -28.61
N GLN A 270 1.43 -9.37 -29.47
CA GLN A 270 2.19 -8.29 -30.10
C GLN A 270 1.29 -7.40 -30.99
N GLU A 271 0.43 -8.02 -31.84
CA GLU A 271 -0.56 -7.27 -32.66
C GLU A 271 -1.50 -6.42 -31.81
N MET A 272 -1.90 -6.90 -30.64
CA MET A 272 -2.75 -6.12 -29.72
C MET A 272 -1.98 -4.93 -29.11
N LEU A 273 -0.73 -5.13 -28.74
CA LEU A 273 0.14 -4.06 -28.24
C LEU A 273 0.49 -3.02 -29.30
N ASP A 274 0.49 -3.39 -30.59
CA ASP A 274 0.67 -2.45 -31.72
C ASP A 274 -0.35 -1.30 -31.69
N ILE A 275 -1.53 -1.49 -31.09
CA ILE A 275 -2.53 -0.43 -30.93
C ILE A 275 -1.98 0.70 -30.06
N ALA A 276 -1.30 0.37 -28.96
CA ALA A 276 -0.67 1.35 -28.08
C ALA A 276 0.54 2.03 -28.76
N VAL A 277 1.34 1.26 -29.52
CA VAL A 277 2.46 1.79 -30.31
C VAL A 277 1.94 2.79 -31.35
N ALA A 278 0.92 2.40 -32.13
CA ALA A 278 0.31 3.26 -33.14
C ALA A 278 -0.26 4.54 -32.53
N PHE A 279 -0.98 4.45 -31.41
CA PHE A 279 -1.50 5.61 -30.70
C PHE A 279 -0.41 6.62 -30.33
N ARG A 280 0.71 6.11 -29.75
CA ARG A 280 1.86 6.95 -29.38
C ARG A 280 2.46 7.65 -30.60
N GLU A 281 2.71 6.88 -31.67
CA GLU A 281 3.35 7.41 -32.88
C GLU A 281 2.47 8.41 -33.62
N GLU A 282 1.18 8.09 -33.80
CA GLU A 282 0.25 8.95 -34.54
C GLU A 282 -0.03 10.27 -33.83
N ARG A 283 -0.09 10.25 -32.50
CA ARG A 283 -0.40 11.44 -31.69
C ARG A 283 0.83 12.13 -31.12
N ASN A 284 2.00 11.49 -31.17
CA ASN A 284 3.24 11.95 -30.56
C ASN A 284 3.06 12.30 -29.07
N LEU A 285 2.47 11.36 -28.31
CA LEU A 285 2.13 11.51 -26.89
C LEU A 285 2.89 10.48 -26.05
N PRO A 286 3.31 10.84 -24.80
CA PRO A 286 3.92 9.90 -23.88
C PRO A 286 2.88 8.90 -23.38
N ILE A 287 3.21 7.61 -23.43
CA ILE A 287 2.32 6.52 -22.98
C ILE A 287 3.08 5.51 -22.16
N PHE A 288 2.43 4.89 -21.17
CA PHE A 288 2.95 3.75 -20.44
C PHE A 288 1.87 2.69 -20.17
N CYS A 289 2.29 1.45 -19.96
CA CYS A 289 1.42 0.37 -19.54
C CYS A 289 1.31 0.38 -17.99
N GLY A 290 0.17 0.86 -17.47
CA GLY A 290 -0.06 1.04 -16.02
C GLY A 290 -0.24 -0.27 -15.27
N GLU A 291 -0.77 -1.30 -15.95
CA GLU A 291 -0.97 -2.63 -15.40
C GLU A 291 -0.84 -3.70 -16.47
N PHE A 292 -0.16 -4.78 -16.15
CA PHE A 292 -0.20 -6.05 -16.87
C PHE A 292 0.15 -7.19 -15.92
N GLY A 293 -0.42 -8.37 -16.15
CA GLY A 293 -0.17 -9.51 -15.27
C GLY A 293 -0.98 -10.76 -15.58
N VAL A 294 -0.60 -11.85 -14.91
CA VAL A 294 -1.28 -13.14 -14.97
C VAL A 294 -1.59 -13.63 -13.55
N TYR A 295 -2.86 -13.93 -13.29
CA TYR A 295 -3.31 -14.49 -12.03
C TYR A 295 -2.69 -15.87 -11.78
N ASP A 296 -2.00 -16.04 -10.67
CA ASP A 296 -1.13 -17.21 -10.42
C ASP A 296 -1.84 -18.41 -9.79
N MET A 297 -3.10 -18.25 -9.34
CA MET A 297 -3.79 -19.27 -8.54
C MET A 297 -3.95 -20.61 -9.24
N VAL A 298 -4.09 -20.61 -10.55
CA VAL A 298 -4.32 -21.83 -11.33
C VAL A 298 -3.58 -21.87 -12.66
N SER A 299 -2.84 -20.82 -13.01
CA SER A 299 -1.99 -20.78 -14.21
C SER A 299 -0.76 -21.67 -14.02
N GLU A 300 -0.31 -22.29 -15.12
CA GLU A 300 0.95 -23.03 -15.12
C GLU A 300 2.12 -22.06 -14.96
N PRO A 301 3.05 -22.31 -14.02
CA PRO A 301 4.12 -21.35 -13.71
C PRO A 301 5.00 -20.98 -14.91
N ASN A 302 5.33 -21.94 -15.77
CA ASN A 302 6.18 -21.68 -16.94
C ASN A 302 5.47 -20.81 -17.99
N ASP A 303 4.18 -21.06 -18.22
CA ASP A 303 3.38 -20.29 -19.16
C ASP A 303 3.19 -18.85 -18.66
N ARG A 304 2.98 -18.71 -17.36
CA ARG A 304 2.92 -17.39 -16.69
C ARG A 304 4.22 -16.60 -16.91
N VAL A 305 5.36 -17.20 -16.60
CA VAL A 305 6.69 -16.58 -16.79
C VAL A 305 6.93 -16.24 -18.26
N TYR A 306 6.56 -17.11 -19.18
CA TYR A 306 6.71 -16.88 -20.61
C TYR A 306 5.87 -15.69 -21.09
N TRP A 307 4.60 -15.61 -20.68
CA TRP A 307 3.72 -14.50 -21.07
C TRP A 307 4.26 -13.15 -20.60
N TYR A 308 4.76 -13.06 -19.35
CA TYR A 308 5.38 -11.83 -18.85
C TYR A 308 6.59 -11.42 -19.69
N GLY A 309 7.40 -12.38 -20.11
CA GLY A 309 8.54 -12.13 -21.00
C GLY A 309 8.11 -11.55 -22.34
N VAL A 310 7.12 -12.17 -23.00
CA VAL A 310 6.58 -11.71 -24.29
C VAL A 310 6.08 -10.27 -24.20
N VAL A 311 5.26 -9.95 -23.19
CA VAL A 311 4.70 -8.61 -23.03
C VAL A 311 5.80 -7.59 -22.70
N ARG A 312 6.67 -7.88 -21.72
CA ARG A 312 7.75 -6.98 -21.32
C ARG A 312 8.70 -6.69 -22.49
N GLU A 313 9.17 -7.73 -23.21
CA GLU A 313 10.07 -7.56 -24.35
C GLU A 313 9.47 -6.64 -25.40
N TYR A 314 8.20 -6.86 -25.75
CA TYR A 314 7.53 -6.06 -26.77
C TYR A 314 7.33 -4.61 -26.33
N LEU A 315 6.96 -4.37 -25.07
CA LEU A 315 6.83 -3.02 -24.53
C LEU A 315 8.18 -2.27 -24.57
N GLU A 316 9.27 -2.93 -24.15
CA GLU A 316 10.60 -2.32 -24.11
C GLU A 316 11.21 -2.12 -25.51
N GLU A 317 11.04 -3.06 -26.44
CA GLU A 317 11.46 -2.89 -27.85
C GLU A 317 10.78 -1.69 -28.51
N ASN A 318 9.58 -1.35 -28.04
CA ASN A 318 8.83 -0.19 -28.48
C ASN A 318 8.94 1.02 -27.53
N GLU A 319 9.90 1.03 -26.60
CA GLU A 319 10.14 2.15 -25.67
C GLU A 319 8.87 2.58 -24.90
N ILE A 320 8.02 1.61 -24.49
CA ILE A 320 6.84 1.84 -23.64
C ILE A 320 7.18 1.42 -22.21
N PRO A 321 7.29 2.35 -21.26
CA PRO A 321 7.46 2.05 -19.85
C PRO A 321 6.28 1.28 -19.28
N TRP A 322 6.52 0.59 -18.17
CA TRP A 322 5.50 -0.27 -17.59
C TRP A 322 5.55 -0.38 -16.06
N THR A 323 4.39 -0.68 -15.45
CA THR A 323 4.27 -1.14 -14.06
C THR A 323 3.50 -2.45 -14.02
N MET A 324 4.14 -3.53 -13.57
CA MET A 324 3.46 -4.81 -13.46
C MET A 324 2.46 -4.84 -12.30
N TRP A 325 1.40 -5.59 -12.43
CA TRP A 325 0.46 -5.94 -11.39
C TRP A 325 0.80 -7.32 -10.87
N ASP A 326 1.31 -7.53 -9.61
CA ASP A 326 1.56 -6.56 -8.54
C ASP A 326 2.79 -6.96 -7.69
N TYR A 327 3.10 -6.23 -6.60
CA TYR A 327 4.20 -6.60 -5.70
C TYR A 327 3.84 -7.84 -4.88
N HIS A 328 2.72 -7.80 -4.13
CA HIS A 328 2.31 -8.88 -3.25
C HIS A 328 0.80 -9.12 -3.33
N GLY A 329 0.40 -10.07 -4.15
CA GLY A 329 -0.99 -10.45 -4.38
C GLY A 329 -1.07 -11.64 -5.34
N GLY A 330 -2.24 -11.91 -5.87
CA GLY A 330 -2.46 -13.04 -6.77
C GLY A 330 -1.80 -12.93 -8.15
N PHE A 331 -1.15 -11.81 -8.45
CA PHE A 331 -0.34 -11.60 -9.65
C PHE A 331 1.13 -11.35 -9.29
N GLY A 332 1.47 -11.46 -8.01
CA GLY A 332 2.68 -10.95 -7.41
C GLY A 332 3.99 -11.59 -7.86
N ILE A 333 5.09 -10.94 -7.42
CA ILE A 333 6.46 -11.40 -7.71
C ILE A 333 6.95 -12.51 -6.78
N PHE A 334 6.17 -12.90 -5.79
CA PHE A 334 6.52 -13.97 -4.88
C PHE A 334 5.98 -15.32 -5.37
N ARG A 335 6.62 -16.41 -4.92
CA ARG A 335 6.13 -17.76 -5.21
C ARG A 335 4.79 -18.00 -4.53
N LYS A 336 3.87 -18.60 -5.25
CA LYS A 336 2.54 -18.93 -4.76
C LYS A 336 2.61 -19.81 -3.52
N GLY A 337 1.81 -19.45 -2.50
CA GLY A 337 1.70 -20.21 -1.26
C GLY A 337 2.85 -20.00 -0.26
N GLU A 338 3.79 -19.11 -0.59
CA GLU A 338 4.86 -18.70 0.29
C GLU A 338 4.51 -17.43 1.06
N GLN A 339 5.28 -17.10 2.08
CA GLN A 339 5.00 -16.00 3.02
C GLN A 339 5.36 -14.60 2.51
N GLY A 340 5.80 -14.46 1.26
CA GLY A 340 6.13 -13.15 0.67
C GLY A 340 7.40 -12.50 1.22
N LEU A 341 8.37 -13.29 1.70
CA LEU A 341 9.62 -12.79 2.26
C LEU A 341 10.62 -12.51 1.12
N PHE A 342 11.06 -11.25 1.00
CA PHE A 342 11.88 -10.78 -0.12
C PHE A 342 13.18 -11.59 -0.33
N ASP A 343 13.88 -11.95 0.74
CA ASP A 343 15.15 -12.67 0.66
C ASP A 343 14.99 -14.20 0.51
N HIS A 344 13.73 -14.70 0.43
CA HIS A 344 13.44 -16.13 0.52
C HIS A 344 12.43 -16.65 -0.51
N ASN A 345 11.44 -15.84 -0.87
CA ASN A 345 10.25 -16.33 -1.56
C ASN A 345 10.00 -15.69 -2.93
N LEU A 346 10.96 -14.93 -3.48
CA LEU A 346 10.80 -14.34 -4.80
C LEU A 346 10.73 -15.43 -5.89
N ASN A 347 9.86 -15.22 -6.87
CA ASN A 347 9.83 -16.00 -8.09
C ASN A 347 10.95 -15.52 -9.01
N THR A 348 12.10 -16.18 -8.92
CA THR A 348 13.33 -15.79 -9.62
C THR A 348 13.17 -15.88 -11.13
N GLU A 349 12.44 -16.88 -11.62
CA GLU A 349 12.18 -17.08 -13.05
C GLU A 349 11.31 -15.94 -13.61
N LEU A 350 10.34 -15.46 -12.83
CA LEU A 350 9.53 -14.30 -13.20
C LEU A 350 10.36 -13.01 -13.24
N LEU A 351 11.23 -12.80 -12.25
CA LEU A 351 12.11 -11.63 -12.25
C LEU A 351 13.07 -11.64 -13.43
N GLU A 352 13.64 -12.80 -13.77
CA GLU A 352 14.48 -12.97 -14.97
C GLU A 352 13.70 -12.65 -16.25
N SER A 353 12.46 -13.12 -16.36
CA SER A 353 11.58 -12.87 -17.50
C SER A 353 11.23 -11.38 -17.65
N LEU A 354 11.12 -10.65 -16.53
CA LEU A 354 10.91 -9.21 -16.48
C LEU A 354 12.22 -8.41 -16.66
N ASP A 355 13.35 -9.06 -16.88
CA ASP A 355 14.70 -8.45 -16.94
C ASP A 355 14.99 -7.58 -15.71
N LEU A 356 14.49 -8.00 -14.56
CA LEU A 356 14.75 -7.38 -13.26
C LEU A 356 15.95 -8.03 -12.57
N ASN A 357 16.57 -7.32 -11.64
CA ASN A 357 17.63 -7.90 -10.82
C ASN A 357 17.07 -9.05 -9.97
N VAL A 358 17.83 -10.13 -9.86
CA VAL A 358 17.44 -11.31 -9.07
C VAL A 358 18.31 -11.35 -7.81
N PRO A 359 17.79 -10.96 -6.64
CA PRO A 359 18.50 -11.10 -5.38
C PRO A 359 18.74 -12.58 -5.02
N GLU A 360 19.85 -12.86 -4.30
CA GLU A 360 20.11 -14.20 -3.79
C GLU A 360 18.97 -14.66 -2.88
N GLN A 361 18.38 -15.82 -3.19
CA GLN A 361 17.32 -16.42 -2.39
C GLN A 361 17.88 -17.51 -1.48
N THR A 362 17.64 -17.40 -0.20
CA THR A 362 18.06 -18.39 0.79
C THR A 362 16.83 -19.08 1.40
N PRO A 363 16.89 -20.38 1.74
CA PRO A 363 15.77 -21.03 2.43
C PRO A 363 15.43 -20.30 3.74
N TYR A 364 14.17 -19.93 3.93
CA TYR A 364 13.73 -19.36 5.20
C TYR A 364 13.92 -20.37 6.34
N GLN A 365 14.47 -19.91 7.43
CA GLN A 365 14.63 -20.72 8.64
C GLN A 365 13.98 -19.97 9.81
N LYS A 366 12.83 -20.44 10.25
CA LYS A 366 12.17 -19.94 11.46
C LYS A 366 13.12 -20.08 12.65
N LYS A 367 13.25 -19.01 13.40
CA LYS A 367 14.09 -18.97 14.61
C LYS A 367 13.22 -18.63 15.80
N PRO A 368 13.50 -19.22 16.97
CA PRO A 368 12.79 -18.85 18.18
C PRO A 368 12.93 -17.36 18.49
N GLU A 369 11.81 -16.71 18.81
CA GLU A 369 11.82 -15.39 19.39
C GLU A 369 12.46 -15.45 20.78
N THR A 370 13.43 -14.58 21.02
CA THR A 370 14.19 -14.54 22.28
C THR A 370 13.99 -13.24 23.04
N THR A 371 13.33 -12.27 22.42
CA THR A 371 13.01 -10.96 22.98
C THR A 371 11.53 -10.66 22.76
N GLY A 372 10.92 -9.94 23.70
CA GLY A 372 9.54 -9.49 23.51
C GLY A 372 9.42 -8.51 22.34
N PHE A 373 8.22 -8.39 21.78
CA PHE A 373 7.93 -7.51 20.65
C PHE A 373 6.53 -6.92 20.75
N HIS A 374 6.34 -5.76 20.10
CA HIS A 374 5.03 -5.14 19.99
C HIS A 374 4.22 -5.80 18.87
N ILE A 375 2.93 -5.98 19.14
CA ILE A 375 1.92 -6.39 18.17
C ILE A 375 1.14 -5.15 17.72
N TYR A 376 0.76 -4.31 18.68
CA TYR A 376 0.12 -3.02 18.45
C TYR A 376 0.56 -2.03 19.52
N ASP A 377 0.91 -0.81 19.10
CA ASP A 377 1.04 0.37 19.98
C ASP A 377 0.17 1.53 19.47
N ASP A 378 0.65 2.41 18.61
CA ASP A 378 -0.15 3.38 17.86
C ASP A 378 -0.59 2.82 16.48
N TYR A 379 -0.01 1.70 16.04
CA TYR A 379 -0.21 1.03 14.76
C TYR A 379 -0.06 -0.49 14.91
N ILE A 380 -0.65 -1.24 13.99
CA ILE A 380 -0.30 -2.65 13.81
C ILE A 380 1.15 -2.71 13.34
N HIS A 381 1.97 -3.51 14.04
CA HIS A 381 3.39 -3.60 13.76
C HIS A 381 3.67 -4.23 12.39
N PRO A 382 4.78 -3.89 11.70
CA PRO A 382 5.23 -4.64 10.53
C PRO A 382 5.34 -6.14 10.82
N GLN A 383 5.14 -6.98 9.82
CA GLN A 383 5.07 -8.44 9.95
C GLN A 383 3.86 -8.96 10.74
N ILE A 384 2.83 -8.15 10.88
CA ILE A 384 1.54 -8.54 11.45
C ILE A 384 0.46 -8.08 10.48
N GLU A 385 -0.40 -8.99 10.03
CA GLU A 385 -1.47 -8.69 9.10
C GLU A 385 -2.83 -8.70 9.80
N GLU A 386 -3.69 -7.79 9.41
CA GLU A 386 -5.04 -7.70 9.93
C GLU A 386 -5.91 -8.79 9.28
N SER A 387 -6.53 -9.63 10.09
CA SER A 387 -7.38 -10.74 9.66
C SER A 387 -8.70 -10.83 10.44
N SER A 388 -9.17 -9.67 10.92
CA SER A 388 -10.39 -9.60 11.73
C SER A 388 -11.64 -10.03 10.96
N TYR A 389 -12.58 -10.62 11.69
CA TYR A 389 -13.83 -11.11 11.13
C TYR A 389 -15.03 -10.65 11.95
N GLY A 390 -16.11 -10.30 11.26
CA GLY A 390 -17.41 -10.04 11.86
C GLY A 390 -18.03 -8.69 11.52
N ALA A 391 -19.22 -8.42 12.05
CA ALA A 391 -20.01 -7.25 11.75
C ALA A 391 -19.59 -5.98 12.50
N GLY A 392 -18.81 -6.10 13.58
CA GLY A 392 -18.34 -4.96 14.37
C GLY A 392 -17.38 -4.06 13.61
N ALA A 393 -17.51 -2.75 13.80
CA ALA A 393 -16.59 -1.78 13.19
C ALA A 393 -15.28 -1.67 13.99
N ILE A 394 -14.15 -1.94 13.35
CA ILE A 394 -12.82 -1.80 13.94
C ILE A 394 -12.15 -0.54 13.37
N ASN A 395 -11.53 0.25 14.25
CA ASN A 395 -10.67 1.36 13.89
C ASN A 395 -9.36 1.25 14.67
N TYR A 396 -8.27 1.03 13.95
CA TYR A 396 -6.92 0.88 14.53
C TYR A 396 -6.24 2.21 14.88
N TYR A 397 -6.89 3.35 14.58
CA TYR A 397 -6.35 4.71 14.79
C TYR A 397 -7.32 5.59 15.57
N ALA A 398 -8.06 5.02 16.50
CA ALA A 398 -9.00 5.79 17.32
C ALA A 398 -8.25 6.75 18.25
N THR A 399 -8.64 8.03 18.22
CA THR A 399 -8.03 9.11 19.01
C THR A 399 -8.86 9.52 20.20
N ASP A 400 -10.05 8.96 20.36
CA ASP A 400 -11.02 9.37 21.38
C ASP A 400 -10.69 8.86 22.78
N GLN A 401 -9.94 7.78 22.91
CA GLN A 401 -9.65 7.15 24.20
C GLN A 401 -8.26 6.49 24.33
N PRO A 402 -7.17 6.94 23.68
CA PRO A 402 -5.89 6.23 23.79
C PRO A 402 -5.41 6.19 25.25
N ASN A 403 -4.87 5.03 25.66
CA ASN A 403 -4.21 4.87 26.94
C ASN A 403 -2.79 5.43 26.91
N TYR A 404 -2.13 5.22 25.77
CA TYR A 404 -0.79 5.68 25.49
C TYR A 404 -0.68 6.12 24.02
N GLY A 405 0.30 6.95 23.71
CA GLY A 405 0.51 7.39 22.33
C GLY A 405 -0.62 8.29 21.81
N ARG A 406 -1.01 8.06 20.55
CA ARG A 406 -2.02 8.85 19.83
C ARG A 406 -3.25 8.07 19.49
N HIS A 407 -3.11 6.76 19.32
CA HIS A 407 -4.16 5.89 18.82
C HIS A 407 -4.35 4.68 19.72
N CYS A 408 -5.54 4.12 19.65
CA CYS A 408 -5.86 2.80 20.20
C CYS A 408 -6.77 2.06 19.21
N ILE A 409 -6.88 0.77 19.35
CA ILE A 409 -7.89 -0.02 18.63
C ILE A 409 -9.24 0.27 19.27
N ARG A 410 -10.24 0.66 18.46
CA ARG A 410 -11.62 0.78 18.86
C ARG A 410 -12.49 -0.22 18.12
N TRP A 411 -13.16 -1.08 18.86
CA TRP A 411 -14.07 -2.10 18.35
C TRP A 411 -15.49 -1.78 18.79
N THR A 412 -16.35 -1.39 17.86
CA THR A 412 -17.72 -0.93 18.13
C THR A 412 -18.73 -1.96 17.62
N GLY A 413 -19.65 -2.35 18.47
CA GLY A 413 -20.76 -3.21 18.15
C GLY A 413 -20.40 -4.64 17.72
N PRO A 414 -19.45 -5.33 18.35
CA PRO A 414 -19.15 -6.70 17.98
C PRO A 414 -20.31 -7.63 18.32
N GLU A 415 -20.67 -8.50 17.40
CA GLU A 415 -21.60 -9.59 17.62
C GLU A 415 -20.88 -10.81 18.19
N GLN A 416 -21.61 -11.83 18.60
CA GLN A 416 -21.02 -13.09 19.04
C GLN A 416 -20.19 -13.73 17.92
N TYR A 417 -19.04 -14.31 18.25
CA TYR A 417 -18.06 -14.89 17.34
C TYR A 417 -17.33 -13.90 16.43
N ASN A 418 -17.47 -12.61 16.67
CA ASN A 418 -16.60 -11.64 15.99
C ASN A 418 -15.19 -11.68 16.59
N ILE A 419 -14.19 -11.41 15.77
CA ILE A 419 -12.79 -11.42 16.17
C ILE A 419 -12.04 -10.17 15.70
N ILE A 420 -11.12 -9.71 16.53
CA ILE A 420 -9.95 -8.96 16.10
C ILE A 420 -8.85 -9.99 15.92
N GLY A 421 -8.47 -10.27 14.68
CA GLY A 421 -7.41 -11.21 14.30
C GLY A 421 -6.18 -10.44 13.81
N LEU A 422 -5.00 -10.88 14.27
CA LEU A 422 -3.71 -10.30 13.93
C LEU A 422 -2.75 -11.46 13.62
N ASP A 423 -2.51 -11.69 12.31
CA ASP A 423 -1.70 -12.77 11.80
C ASP A 423 -0.22 -12.39 11.84
N PHE A 424 0.61 -13.29 12.28
CA PHE A 424 2.06 -13.13 12.17
C PHE A 424 2.53 -13.53 10.76
N SER A 425 3.24 -12.66 10.11
CA SER A 425 3.79 -12.91 8.76
C SER A 425 5.29 -12.55 8.74
N PRO A 426 6.18 -13.55 8.84
CA PRO A 426 5.96 -15.00 8.96
C PRO A 426 5.51 -15.44 10.37
N ASP A 427 5.00 -16.69 10.43
CA ASP A 427 4.67 -17.36 11.69
C ASP A 427 5.82 -17.35 12.66
N LYS A 428 5.50 -17.30 13.96
CA LYS A 428 6.51 -17.10 15.02
C LYS A 428 6.71 -18.32 15.89
N ASP A 429 7.97 -18.64 16.16
CA ASP A 429 8.35 -19.58 17.23
C ASP A 429 8.39 -18.83 18.57
N LEU A 430 7.32 -18.96 19.37
CA LEU A 430 7.18 -18.36 20.69
C LEU A 430 7.58 -19.30 21.83
N SER A 431 8.10 -20.49 21.54
CA SER A 431 8.41 -21.54 22.54
C SER A 431 9.37 -21.07 23.63
N VAL A 432 10.43 -20.33 23.23
CA VAL A 432 11.43 -19.78 24.16
C VAL A 432 10.82 -18.70 25.06
N LEU A 433 9.98 -17.82 24.51
CA LEU A 433 9.32 -16.77 25.29
C LEU A 433 8.37 -17.36 26.33
N LYS A 434 7.59 -18.38 25.94
CA LYS A 434 6.71 -19.11 26.87
C LYS A 434 7.53 -19.77 28.02
N ASP A 435 8.64 -20.42 27.70
CA ASP A 435 9.47 -21.10 28.68
C ASP A 435 10.25 -20.13 29.59
N GLN A 436 10.54 -18.93 29.13
CA GLN A 436 11.20 -17.85 29.89
C GLN A 436 10.23 -16.93 30.66
N SER A 437 8.98 -17.35 30.81
CA SER A 437 7.97 -16.63 31.59
C SER A 437 7.62 -15.22 31.03
N PHE A 438 7.65 -15.05 29.72
CA PHE A 438 7.05 -13.88 29.07
C PHE A 438 5.53 -13.94 29.19
N PHE A 439 4.91 -12.78 29.10
CA PHE A 439 3.46 -12.63 29.12
C PHE A 439 2.98 -11.75 27.97
N LEU A 440 1.74 -11.99 27.56
CA LEU A 440 0.97 -11.08 26.75
C LEU A 440 0.47 -9.95 27.65
N SER A 441 0.82 -8.73 27.33
CA SER A 441 0.44 -7.53 28.06
C SER A 441 -0.35 -6.59 27.17
N PHE A 442 -1.48 -6.08 27.64
CA PHE A 442 -2.31 -5.11 26.93
C PHE A 442 -3.25 -4.37 27.89
N PHE A 443 -3.81 -3.27 27.40
CA PHE A 443 -4.82 -2.53 28.14
C PHE A 443 -6.18 -2.66 27.45
N ILE A 444 -7.24 -2.80 28.24
CA ILE A 444 -8.64 -2.78 27.77
C ILE A 444 -9.44 -1.74 28.53
N LYS A 445 -10.31 -1.06 27.78
CA LYS A 445 -11.39 -0.23 28.28
C LYS A 445 -12.67 -0.61 27.54
N SER A 446 -13.82 -0.56 28.22
CA SER A 446 -15.09 -0.96 27.62
C SER A 446 -16.27 -0.17 28.17
N THR A 447 -17.35 -0.06 27.38
CA THR A 447 -18.68 0.37 27.85
C THR A 447 -19.54 -0.82 28.30
N VAL A 448 -19.06 -2.04 28.07
CA VAL A 448 -19.76 -3.28 28.46
C VAL A 448 -19.72 -3.41 29.99
N SER A 449 -20.87 -3.65 30.62
CA SER A 449 -20.94 -3.79 32.09
C SER A 449 -20.29 -5.07 32.60
N ASP A 450 -20.37 -6.16 31.84
CA ASP A 450 -19.80 -7.45 32.18
C ASP A 450 -19.11 -8.01 30.92
N LEU A 451 -17.89 -7.55 30.64
CA LEU A 451 -17.11 -7.95 29.49
C LEU A 451 -16.48 -9.32 29.69
N SER A 452 -16.60 -10.18 28.71
CA SER A 452 -15.85 -11.44 28.62
C SER A 452 -15.32 -11.62 27.20
N LEU A 453 -14.00 -11.76 27.06
CA LEU A 453 -13.34 -12.02 25.79
C LEU A 453 -12.41 -13.23 25.90
N ASP A 454 -12.42 -14.06 24.88
CA ASP A 454 -11.36 -15.04 24.67
C ASP A 454 -10.17 -14.33 24.00
N VAL A 455 -9.01 -14.46 24.62
CA VAL A 455 -7.72 -14.08 24.02
C VAL A 455 -7.01 -15.37 23.66
N ARG A 456 -6.63 -15.56 22.40
CA ARG A 456 -6.12 -16.84 21.97
C ARG A 456 -5.02 -16.73 20.93
N PHE A 457 -4.09 -17.65 20.97
CA PHE A 457 -3.13 -17.93 19.91
C PHE A 457 -3.63 -19.09 19.07
N LEU A 458 -3.37 -19.03 17.77
CA LEU A 458 -3.66 -20.07 16.80
C LEU A 458 -2.37 -20.61 16.24
N ASP A 459 -2.43 -21.89 15.90
CA ASP A 459 -1.43 -22.68 15.23
C ASP A 459 -2.17 -23.44 14.13
N THR A 460 -1.96 -23.03 12.88
CA THR A 460 -2.65 -23.60 11.72
C THR A 460 -1.60 -24.20 10.80
N ASP A 461 -1.13 -25.39 11.12
CA ASP A 461 -0.28 -26.14 10.21
C ASP A 461 -1.08 -26.60 8.97
N THR A 462 -0.41 -26.73 7.83
CA THR A 462 -1.03 -27.02 6.53
C THR A 462 -1.06 -28.51 6.17
N GLY A 463 -0.96 -29.39 7.15
CA GLY A 463 -1.06 -30.85 6.96
C GLY A 463 -2.49 -31.31 6.72
N GLU A 464 -2.69 -32.36 5.90
CA GLU A 464 -4.04 -32.92 5.61
C GLU A 464 -4.83 -33.36 6.88
N ASP A 465 -4.14 -33.63 7.99
CA ASP A 465 -4.73 -34.04 9.26
C ASP A 465 -4.58 -33.00 10.38
N ASP A 466 -4.28 -31.76 10.02
CA ASP A 466 -4.04 -30.67 10.97
C ASP A 466 -5.19 -29.67 11.00
N HIS A 467 -5.34 -29.00 12.15
CA HIS A 467 -6.45 -28.10 12.43
C HIS A 467 -5.94 -26.79 13.01
N ALA A 468 -6.72 -25.72 12.87
CA ALA A 468 -6.45 -24.44 13.51
C ALA A 468 -6.55 -24.54 15.04
N TRP A 469 -5.51 -25.15 15.65
CA TRP A 469 -5.45 -25.37 17.10
C TRP A 469 -5.37 -24.06 17.85
N ARG A 470 -6.12 -23.96 18.94
CA ARG A 470 -6.27 -22.75 19.74
C ARG A 470 -5.77 -22.95 21.14
N ASN A 471 -4.91 -22.05 21.57
CA ASN A 471 -4.48 -21.93 22.96
C ASN A 471 -5.04 -20.63 23.52
N ARG A 472 -5.90 -20.67 24.57
CA ARG A 472 -6.67 -19.51 25.03
C ARG A 472 -6.48 -19.15 26.49
N SER A 473 -6.75 -17.91 26.80
CA SER A 473 -7.08 -17.39 28.12
C SER A 473 -8.37 -16.56 28.02
N ILE A 474 -9.21 -16.59 29.05
CA ILE A 474 -10.42 -15.76 29.12
C ILE A 474 -10.13 -14.58 30.03
N ILE A 475 -10.41 -13.38 29.54
CA ILE A 475 -10.39 -12.16 30.35
C ILE A 475 -11.82 -11.72 30.63
N ALA A 476 -12.04 -11.18 31.83
CA ALA A 476 -13.32 -10.62 32.23
C ALA A 476 -13.12 -9.31 32.97
N LEU A 477 -14.06 -8.38 32.78
CA LEU A 477 -14.21 -7.15 33.55
C LEU A 477 -15.62 -7.10 34.10
N ASP A 478 -15.78 -6.89 35.39
CA ASP A 478 -17.08 -6.65 36.00
C ASP A 478 -17.54 -5.17 35.86
N GLY A 479 -18.77 -4.88 36.25
CA GLY A 479 -19.36 -3.56 36.04
C GLY A 479 -18.64 -2.41 36.78
N GLU A 480 -17.92 -2.67 37.86
CA GLU A 480 -17.11 -1.67 38.54
C GLU A 480 -15.80 -1.44 37.78
N GLU A 481 -15.09 -2.49 37.41
CA GLU A 481 -13.84 -2.41 36.64
C GLU A 481 -14.04 -1.78 35.26
N SER A 482 -15.12 -2.14 34.56
CA SER A 482 -15.46 -1.54 33.27
C SER A 482 -15.67 -0.02 33.32
N SER A 483 -16.16 0.50 34.45
CA SER A 483 -16.44 1.94 34.62
C SER A 483 -15.22 2.76 35.04
N GLU A 484 -14.17 2.16 35.56
CA GLU A 484 -12.99 2.84 36.13
C GLU A 484 -11.98 3.32 35.08
N GLY A 485 -12.12 2.89 33.81
CA GLY A 485 -11.25 3.33 32.72
C GLY A 485 -10.43 2.19 32.11
N TRP A 486 -9.12 2.40 31.92
CA TRP A 486 -8.23 1.39 31.33
C TRP A 486 -7.81 0.33 32.36
N ASN A 487 -8.00 -0.94 32.00
CA ASN A 487 -7.61 -2.10 32.80
C ASN A 487 -6.42 -2.79 32.14
N HIS A 488 -5.38 -3.07 32.93
CA HIS A 488 -4.16 -3.69 32.48
C HIS A 488 -4.23 -5.22 32.66
N PHE A 489 -4.12 -5.95 31.57
CA PHE A 489 -4.02 -7.41 31.59
C PHE A 489 -2.58 -7.85 31.32
N ARG A 490 -2.15 -8.88 32.05
CA ARG A 490 -0.86 -9.55 31.89
C ARG A 490 -1.07 -11.04 32.04
N ILE A 491 -1.01 -11.75 30.94
CA ILE A 491 -1.29 -13.19 30.89
C ILE A 491 0.02 -13.90 30.58
N PRO A 492 0.61 -14.66 31.51
CA PRO A 492 1.77 -15.49 31.20
C PRO A 492 1.48 -16.41 30.03
N LEU A 493 2.40 -16.50 29.06
CA LEU A 493 2.21 -17.38 27.90
C LEU A 493 2.01 -18.84 28.32
N SER A 494 2.60 -19.22 29.45
CA SER A 494 2.44 -20.57 30.06
C SER A 494 1.07 -20.85 30.66
N GLU A 495 0.22 -19.82 30.85
CA GLU A 495 -1.14 -19.98 31.41
C GLU A 495 -2.22 -20.13 30.35
N PHE A 496 -1.86 -19.97 29.07
CA PHE A 496 -2.77 -20.28 27.98
C PHE A 496 -3.00 -21.80 27.92
N THR A 497 -4.23 -22.22 27.73
CA THR A 497 -4.65 -23.61 27.71
C THR A 497 -5.28 -24.00 26.40
N GLU A 498 -4.96 -25.18 25.90
CA GLU A 498 -5.50 -25.65 24.63
C GLU A 498 -7.01 -25.84 24.72
N GLN A 499 -7.71 -25.24 23.75
CA GLN A 499 -9.17 -25.28 23.66
C GLN A 499 -9.66 -26.35 22.67
N GLY A 500 -8.88 -26.66 21.65
CA GLY A 500 -9.26 -27.43 20.47
C GLY A 500 -9.28 -26.55 19.20
N ALA A 501 -9.93 -27.03 18.16
CA ALA A 501 -10.05 -26.32 16.89
C ALA A 501 -11.50 -26.27 16.37
N TRP A 502 -11.82 -25.31 15.51
CA TRP A 502 -13.11 -25.20 14.83
C TRP A 502 -12.91 -25.00 13.32
N GLU A 503 -13.43 -25.94 12.53
CA GLU A 503 -13.40 -25.94 11.06
C GLU A 503 -14.70 -26.52 10.49
N ASN A 504 -15.82 -25.82 10.62
CA ASN A 504 -17.16 -26.29 10.39
C ASN A 504 -17.66 -27.35 11.40
N GLU A 505 -16.77 -28.03 12.14
CA GLU A 505 -17.05 -28.87 13.29
C GLU A 505 -16.02 -28.66 14.38
N TRP A 506 -16.32 -29.12 15.59
CA TRP A 506 -15.44 -28.95 16.75
C TRP A 506 -14.50 -30.13 16.93
N PHE A 507 -13.21 -29.85 17.00
CA PHE A 507 -12.17 -30.82 17.38
C PHE A 507 -11.71 -30.51 18.80
N ASN A 508 -11.72 -31.55 19.67
CA ASN A 508 -11.33 -31.39 21.06
C ASN A 508 -9.81 -31.21 21.21
N ALA A 509 -9.40 -30.54 22.28
CA ALA A 509 -8.00 -30.40 22.65
C ALA A 509 -7.29 -31.77 22.81
N GLU A 510 -6.17 -31.96 22.12
CA GLU A 510 -5.39 -33.20 22.08
C GLU A 510 -3.90 -33.00 22.40
N GLY A 511 -3.49 -31.82 22.85
CA GLY A 511 -2.09 -31.44 23.04
C GLY A 511 -1.36 -31.21 21.71
N LYS A 512 -2.06 -30.73 20.70
CA LYS A 512 -1.56 -30.53 19.34
C LYS A 512 -1.04 -29.11 19.11
N PHE A 513 -1.55 -28.13 19.85
CA PHE A 513 -1.09 -26.75 19.70
C PHE A 513 0.43 -26.61 19.86
N SER A 514 1.09 -26.02 18.90
CA SER A 514 2.55 -25.84 18.86
C SER A 514 2.95 -24.36 19.08
N TRP A 515 3.72 -24.09 20.13
CA TRP A 515 4.33 -22.77 20.34
C TRP A 515 5.50 -22.48 19.39
N ILE A 516 5.89 -23.45 18.56
CA ILE A 516 6.96 -23.30 17.55
C ILE A 516 6.41 -22.66 16.26
N ASP A 517 5.09 -22.73 16.07
CA ASP A 517 4.43 -22.36 14.83
C ASP A 517 3.16 -21.55 15.06
N VAL A 518 3.30 -20.41 15.73
CA VAL A 518 2.15 -19.55 16.03
C VAL A 518 1.92 -18.58 14.89
N ASP A 519 0.77 -18.69 14.24
CA ASP A 519 0.39 -17.88 13.10
C ASP A 519 -0.48 -16.66 13.44
N ARG A 520 -1.22 -16.68 14.59
CA ARG A 520 -2.21 -15.64 14.88
C ARG A 520 -2.40 -15.40 16.38
N ILE A 521 -2.74 -14.15 16.71
CA ILE A 521 -3.39 -13.79 17.98
C ILE A 521 -4.78 -13.23 17.72
N GLU A 522 -5.77 -13.62 18.54
CA GLU A 522 -7.15 -13.17 18.42
C GLU A 522 -7.73 -12.65 19.74
N PHE A 523 -8.61 -11.65 19.64
CA PHE A 523 -9.59 -11.28 20.65
C PHE A 523 -10.96 -11.66 20.12
N SER A 524 -11.68 -12.53 20.81
CA SER A 524 -12.95 -13.08 20.34
C SER A 524 -14.08 -12.87 21.33
N THR A 525 -15.26 -12.52 20.81
CA THR A 525 -16.53 -12.44 21.55
C THR A 525 -17.21 -13.81 21.62
N GLU A 526 -16.46 -14.86 22.03
CA GLU A 526 -16.93 -16.24 22.04
C GLU A 526 -18.18 -16.45 22.93
N SER A 527 -18.17 -15.85 24.13
CA SER A 527 -19.21 -16.01 25.14
C SER A 527 -20.48 -15.21 24.89
N GLY A 528 -20.43 -14.17 24.03
CA GLY A 528 -21.57 -13.31 23.71
C GLY A 528 -21.18 -12.08 22.93
N GLY A 529 -22.15 -11.46 22.24
CA GLY A 529 -21.94 -10.23 21.48
C GLY A 529 -22.28 -8.97 22.29
N TYR A 530 -21.73 -7.84 21.85
CA TYR A 530 -21.89 -6.51 22.47
C TYR A 530 -22.31 -5.47 21.40
N PRO A 531 -23.48 -5.64 20.73
CA PRO A 531 -23.84 -4.87 19.53
C PRO A 531 -24.08 -3.38 19.78
N ASN A 532 -24.24 -2.95 21.04
CA ASN A 532 -24.49 -1.55 21.40
C ASN A 532 -23.30 -0.91 22.14
N ASP A 533 -22.21 -1.63 22.29
CA ASP A 533 -21.09 -1.25 23.14
C ASP A 533 -19.80 -1.04 22.33
N THR A 534 -18.80 -0.51 23.00
CA THR A 534 -17.48 -0.26 22.42
C THR A 534 -16.40 -0.80 23.35
N ILE A 535 -15.42 -1.44 22.77
CA ILE A 535 -14.23 -1.96 23.41
C ILE A 535 -13.03 -1.23 22.82
N TRP A 536 -12.12 -0.76 23.67
CA TRP A 536 -10.83 -0.21 23.26
C TRP A 536 -9.71 -1.11 23.74
N ILE A 537 -8.72 -1.35 22.89
CA ILE A 537 -7.51 -2.13 23.19
C ILE A 537 -6.30 -1.27 22.86
N ASP A 538 -5.29 -1.32 23.71
CA ASP A 538 -4.07 -0.53 23.53
C ASP A 538 -2.84 -1.26 24.05
N GLN A 539 -1.66 -0.93 23.52
CA GLN A 539 -0.35 -1.45 23.94
C GLN A 539 -0.29 -2.96 24.01
N LEU A 540 -0.64 -3.65 22.90
CA LEU A 540 -0.56 -5.09 22.80
C LEU A 540 0.89 -5.52 22.54
N VAL A 541 1.50 -6.21 23.53
CA VAL A 541 2.93 -6.55 23.51
C VAL A 541 3.20 -7.89 24.18
N ILE A 542 4.12 -8.69 23.64
CA ILE A 542 4.72 -9.83 24.35
C ILE A 542 5.99 -9.32 25.05
N THR A 543 6.09 -9.48 26.37
CA THR A 543 7.19 -8.88 27.17
C THR A 543 7.47 -9.67 28.45
N ASP A 544 8.69 -9.56 28.96
CA ASP A 544 9.13 -10.04 30.29
C ASP A 544 9.11 -8.93 31.38
N LYS A 545 8.73 -7.71 31.01
CA LYS A 545 8.83 -6.53 31.87
C LYS A 545 7.54 -6.20 32.58
N ASP A 546 7.65 -5.71 33.83
CA ASP A 546 6.51 -5.39 34.69
C ASP A 546 5.71 -4.16 34.26
N THR A 547 6.24 -3.32 33.39
CA THR A 547 5.56 -2.12 32.89
C THR A 547 5.62 -2.09 31.38
N ALA A 548 4.48 -1.86 30.72
CA ALA A 548 4.37 -1.63 29.28
C ALA A 548 5.22 -0.42 28.75
N SER A 549 5.80 0.37 29.67
CA SER A 549 6.51 1.63 29.37
C SER A 549 7.93 1.49 28.83
N VAL A 550 8.42 0.30 28.49
CA VAL A 550 9.89 0.13 28.29
C VAL A 550 10.31 -0.27 26.87
N LEU A 551 9.40 -0.60 26.01
CA LEU A 551 9.73 -0.80 24.60
C LEU A 551 9.16 0.35 23.76
N SER A 552 9.67 1.58 23.93
CA SER A 552 9.56 2.50 22.82
C SER A 552 10.53 2.00 21.74
N SER A 553 10.12 1.06 20.92
CA SER A 553 10.66 0.95 19.57
C SER A 553 10.62 2.35 18.97
N ALA A 554 11.59 2.67 18.16
CA ALA A 554 11.59 3.96 17.46
C ALA A 554 10.25 4.04 16.70
N VAL A 555 9.27 4.64 17.34
CA VAL A 555 7.93 4.84 16.80
C VAL A 555 8.14 5.49 15.46
N TYR A 556 7.71 4.82 14.42
CA TYR A 556 7.57 5.42 13.12
C TYR A 556 6.46 6.47 13.23
N THR A 557 6.82 7.63 13.77
CA THR A 557 5.92 8.78 13.73
C THR A 557 5.92 9.26 12.29
N PRO A 558 4.77 9.24 11.59
CA PRO A 558 4.63 10.07 10.41
C PRO A 558 5.09 11.47 10.82
N LYS A 559 6.10 11.98 10.14
CA LYS A 559 6.56 13.36 10.39
C LYS A 559 5.36 14.28 10.20
N SER A 560 4.72 14.73 11.28
CA SER A 560 3.92 15.94 11.18
C SER A 560 4.94 17.05 10.87
N LEU A 561 5.01 17.38 9.61
CA LEU A 561 5.94 18.35 9.08
C LEU A 561 5.52 19.72 9.62
N ILE A 562 6.10 20.13 10.73
CA ILE A 562 6.26 21.56 10.94
C ILE A 562 7.24 21.98 9.83
N PRO A 563 6.85 22.79 8.84
CA PRO A 563 7.72 23.14 7.73
C PRO A 563 8.83 24.06 8.24
N ILE A 564 9.94 23.45 8.68
CA ILE A 564 11.11 24.17 9.18
C ILE A 564 12.23 24.02 8.18
N GLU A 565 12.77 25.15 7.74
CA GLU A 565 14.04 25.20 7.03
C GLU A 565 15.18 25.50 7.99
N LEU A 566 16.29 24.81 7.78
CA LEU A 566 17.54 24.98 8.52
C LEU A 566 18.65 25.34 7.53
N PHE A 567 19.26 26.51 7.72
CA PHE A 567 20.34 26.96 6.84
C PHE A 567 21.39 27.76 7.63
N PRO A 568 22.66 27.59 7.32
CA PRO A 568 23.27 26.50 6.58
C PRO A 568 23.29 25.18 7.39
N ASN A 569 23.28 24.05 6.72
CA ASN A 569 23.54 22.76 7.34
C ASN A 569 24.37 21.91 6.34
N PRO A 570 25.69 21.68 6.57
CA PRO A 570 26.46 22.00 7.79
C PRO A 570 26.67 23.50 8.04
N PHE A 571 26.90 23.88 9.31
CA PHE A 571 27.10 25.25 9.76
C PHE A 571 28.44 25.45 10.50
N GLN A 572 28.93 26.71 10.58
CA GLN A 572 30.17 27.06 11.29
C GLN A 572 29.93 27.94 12.53
N SER A 573 29.25 29.05 12.39
CA SER A 573 29.06 30.02 13.47
C SER A 573 27.60 30.22 13.86
N ASP A 574 26.70 30.16 12.88
CA ASP A 574 25.31 30.47 13.06
C ASP A 574 24.44 29.47 12.31
N ILE A 575 23.27 29.17 12.83
CA ILE A 575 22.22 28.39 12.18
C ILE A 575 20.90 29.19 12.21
N TYR A 576 20.28 29.28 11.05
CA TYR A 576 18.99 29.93 10.88
C TYR A 576 17.90 28.87 10.86
N ILE A 577 16.86 29.08 11.64
CA ILE A 577 15.64 28.26 11.63
C ILE A 577 14.52 29.13 11.09
N THR A 578 13.91 28.74 9.99
CA THR A 578 12.75 29.41 9.41
C THR A 578 11.53 28.50 9.48
N VAL A 579 10.41 29.03 9.94
CA VAL A 579 9.12 28.35 9.92
C VAL A 579 8.34 28.89 8.73
N LYS A 580 7.98 28.03 7.78
CA LYS A 580 7.35 28.42 6.51
C LYS A 580 5.88 28.84 6.64
N GLU A 581 5.19 28.45 7.72
CA GLU A 581 3.79 28.74 7.96
C GLU A 581 3.58 29.44 9.29
N ASN A 582 2.47 30.16 9.42
CA ASN A 582 2.12 30.84 10.67
C ASN A 582 1.45 29.87 11.65
N VAL A 583 2.24 28.88 12.08
CA VAL A 583 1.78 27.74 12.92
C VAL A 583 1.73 28.06 14.42
N GLY A 584 2.02 29.31 14.84
CA GLY A 584 2.08 29.68 16.26
C GLY A 584 3.45 29.39 16.92
N PRO A 585 3.56 29.49 18.26
CA PRO A 585 4.83 29.37 18.94
C PRO A 585 5.37 27.94 18.92
N ILE A 586 6.63 27.76 18.47
CA ILE A 586 7.34 26.47 18.47
C ILE A 586 8.44 26.51 19.52
N HIS A 587 8.48 25.49 20.37
CA HIS A 587 9.53 25.31 21.35
C HIS A 587 10.69 24.51 20.77
N PHE A 588 11.80 25.17 20.47
CA PHE A 588 12.99 24.53 19.92
C PHE A 588 13.98 24.15 21.01
N LYS A 589 14.50 22.93 20.94
CA LYS A 589 15.61 22.45 21.75
C LYS A 589 16.69 21.83 20.84
N ILE A 590 17.96 22.06 21.17
CA ILE A 590 19.08 21.45 20.44
C ILE A 590 19.98 20.72 21.42
N TYR A 591 20.24 19.46 21.12
CA TYR A 591 21.08 18.58 21.92
C TYR A 591 22.31 18.14 21.11
N SER A 592 23.46 17.97 21.77
CA SER A 592 24.58 17.25 21.17
C SER A 592 24.29 15.75 21.06
N SER A 593 25.09 15.02 20.29
CA SER A 593 25.00 13.55 20.18
C SER A 593 25.18 12.83 21.53
N ALA A 594 25.74 13.49 22.53
CA ALA A 594 25.85 12.98 23.91
C ALA A 594 24.67 13.38 24.80
N GLY A 595 23.57 13.90 24.24
CA GLY A 595 22.35 14.28 24.98
C GLY A 595 22.42 15.60 25.76
N LYS A 596 23.53 16.37 25.66
CA LYS A 596 23.67 17.65 26.34
C LYS A 596 22.85 18.72 25.61
N LEU A 597 21.99 19.42 26.36
CA LEU A 597 21.20 20.56 25.86
C LEU A 597 22.11 21.77 25.59
N HIS A 598 21.99 22.36 24.42
CA HIS A 598 22.75 23.53 23.96
C HIS A 598 21.87 24.74 23.66
N TYR A 599 20.59 24.51 23.35
CA TYR A 599 19.63 25.56 23.05
C TYR A 599 18.23 25.17 23.54
N ASP A 600 17.49 26.13 24.09
CA ASP A 600 16.11 25.94 24.59
C ASP A 600 15.37 27.27 24.52
N ALA A 601 14.47 27.44 23.54
CA ALA A 601 13.68 28.67 23.41
C ALA A 601 12.42 28.47 22.56
N VAL A 602 11.45 29.38 22.72
CA VAL A 602 10.21 29.41 21.93
C VAL A 602 10.27 30.54 20.90
N HIS A 603 9.93 30.21 19.66
CA HIS A 603 9.91 31.16 18.54
C HIS A 603 8.63 31.05 17.71
N HIS A 604 8.25 32.15 17.06
CA HIS A 604 6.99 32.24 16.29
C HIS A 604 7.20 32.16 14.77
N THR A 605 8.38 32.53 14.26
CA THR A 605 8.64 32.60 12.83
C THR A 605 10.04 32.09 12.46
N HIS A 606 11.03 32.96 12.59
CA HIS A 606 12.42 32.61 12.29
C HIS A 606 13.33 32.99 13.45
N THR A 607 14.43 32.29 13.61
CA THR A 607 15.45 32.61 14.60
C THR A 607 16.84 32.34 14.06
N ASN A 608 17.80 33.14 14.56
CA ASN A 608 19.22 32.92 14.35
C ASN A 608 19.85 32.45 15.69
N ILE A 609 20.54 31.34 15.66
CA ILE A 609 21.22 30.76 16.82
C ILE A 609 22.72 30.86 16.60
N ASN A 610 23.40 31.68 17.45
CA ASN A 610 24.85 31.74 17.46
C ASN A 610 25.41 30.48 18.12
N THR A 611 26.23 29.77 17.39
CA THR A 611 26.81 28.48 17.80
C THR A 611 28.34 28.52 17.93
N THR A 612 28.94 29.70 17.95
CA THR A 612 30.40 29.86 17.98
C THR A 612 31.08 29.14 19.15
N SER A 613 30.38 29.01 20.28
CA SER A 613 30.84 28.29 21.47
C SER A 613 30.66 26.78 21.42
N TRP A 614 30.00 26.25 20.38
CA TRP A 614 29.76 24.81 20.26
C TRP A 614 30.94 24.11 19.62
N LYS A 615 31.19 22.87 20.00
CA LYS A 615 32.24 22.05 19.38
C LYS A 615 31.77 21.51 18.02
N PRO A 616 32.71 21.30 17.06
CA PRO A 616 32.36 20.53 15.86
C PRO A 616 31.73 19.17 16.20
N GLY A 617 30.71 18.78 15.45
CA GLY A 617 30.04 17.52 15.69
C GLY A 617 28.56 17.50 15.25
N ILE A 618 27.89 16.41 15.58
CA ILE A 618 26.47 16.18 15.26
C ILE A 618 25.60 16.68 16.43
N TYR A 619 24.57 17.40 16.09
CA TYR A 619 23.54 17.88 17.00
C TYR A 619 22.15 17.50 16.49
N PHE A 620 21.16 17.48 17.39
CA PHE A 620 19.78 17.18 17.07
C PHE A 620 18.90 18.36 17.51
N LEU A 621 18.23 18.96 16.53
CA LEU A 621 17.19 19.95 16.78
C LEU A 621 15.86 19.24 16.98
N THR A 622 15.17 19.58 18.05
CA THR A 622 13.76 19.21 18.25
C THR A 622 12.90 20.47 18.31
N GLY A 623 11.76 20.46 17.66
CA GLY A 623 10.74 21.52 17.77
C GLY A 623 9.42 20.92 18.22
N ILE A 624 8.73 21.59 19.15
CA ILE A 624 7.41 21.19 19.65
C ILE A 624 6.43 22.35 19.43
N TYR A 625 5.31 22.07 18.77
CA TYR A 625 4.22 23.00 18.55
C TYR A 625 2.91 22.42 19.08
N GLY A 626 2.22 23.18 19.97
CA GLY A 626 1.05 22.65 20.66
C GLY A 626 1.40 21.45 21.57
N SER A 627 0.46 20.57 21.79
CA SER A 627 0.67 19.33 22.56
C SER A 627 1.16 18.16 21.71
N GLU A 628 1.09 18.24 20.38
CA GLU A 628 1.12 17.06 19.51
C GLU A 628 2.15 17.10 18.37
N HIS A 629 2.56 18.27 17.89
CA HIS A 629 3.46 18.36 16.74
C HIS A 629 4.93 18.44 17.14
N ARG A 630 5.73 17.50 16.69
CA ARG A 630 7.17 17.46 16.94
C ARG A 630 7.92 17.38 15.62
N VAL A 631 9.06 18.04 15.56
CA VAL A 631 10.04 17.87 14.48
C VAL A 631 11.38 17.54 15.09
N MET A 632 12.14 16.66 14.41
CA MET A 632 13.52 16.39 14.74
C MET A 632 14.36 16.51 13.46
N LYS A 633 15.45 17.27 13.53
CA LYS A 633 16.40 17.44 12.42
C LYS A 633 17.81 17.20 12.93
N LYS A 634 18.59 16.44 12.17
CA LYS A 634 20.04 16.32 12.36
C LYS A 634 20.72 17.56 11.81
N ILE A 635 21.59 18.19 12.58
CA ILE A 635 22.40 19.34 12.16
C ILE A 635 23.87 19.06 12.43
N VAL A 636 24.74 19.56 11.55
CA VAL A 636 26.18 19.27 11.58
C VAL A 636 26.94 20.56 11.72
N LYS A 637 27.73 20.68 12.81
CA LYS A 637 28.69 21.76 13.01
C LYS A 637 30.06 21.35 12.50
N LEU A 638 30.66 22.20 11.64
CA LEU A 638 32.00 22.07 11.10
C LEU A 638 33.06 22.63 12.06
#